data_cab74ab329229bba651cc92a01ec1c5e
#
_entry.id   cab74ab329229bba651cc92a01ec1c5e
#
_cell.length_a   1.000
_cell.length_b   1.000
_cell.length_c   1.000
_cell.angle_alpha   90.00
_cell.angle_beta   90.00
_cell.angle_gamma   90.00
#
_symmetry.space_group_name_H-M   'P 1'
#
loop_
_entity.id
_entity.type
_entity.pdbx_description
1 polymer ?
#
loop_
_entity_poly.entity_id
_entity_poly.type
_entity_poly.pdbx_seq_one_letter_code
_entity_poly.pdbx_strand_id
1 'polypeptide(L)'
;METSALLKQQIAKEIGLPQKHVESVIHLLEDGNTVPFIARYRKEQTGSMDEVQIQTISERWQYIQHLNQRKEEVIRLIAEQDKLTDDVKRKIEQSVKLQEVEDLYRPYKQKRKTKATVAKSKGLEPLADYILTLPQDDRLAETADQYISEEKEVFTREEAIEGAKHIIAEQISDEPSFRKWIRQETFKKGIIKSGAGKSADTDEKNVYEMYYEYEEPIAKVVPHRVLAMNRGEKEDILKVSIEPPADQIKAYLEKQIIKNRSTSVKEILQTAIEDSYKRLIQPAIEREIRKELSEKADEQAIHIFSENLRKLLLQPPMKGKTVLGVDPAFRTGCKLAVSDETGKVMKIDVIYPHAPVNKTKEAHEKVKAILEQHQVEMVAIGNGTASRETEQFIVNVLKDMPRNIYYVIVNEAGASVYSASELAREEFPELQVEERSAVSIARRLQDPLAELVKIDPKSVGVGQYQHDVSQKRLNESLRFVVETVVNQVGVNVNTASAALLQYVAGLSKSVAGNVVKKREEIGKFSNRKELKDIPRLGAKTYEQCIGFLRVQEGTEPLDRTGIHPESYKETKALLKKLGLSTEQIGTAELKDKINQLALSETAQELGIGEITLKDICEQLTRPERDPRDEVPKPLLKTDVLQLEDLKEGMELQGTVRNVVDFGAFVDIGVKQDGLVHISKLSNQFVKHPLDVVSVGDIVTVWVDGVDVQKGRVSLSMVK
;
A
#
# COMPACT_ATOMS: atom_id res chain seq x y z
N MET A 1 1.33 34.53 -1.69
CA MET A 1 2.13 34.04 -2.83
C MET A 1 3.53 33.58 -2.41
N GLU A 2 4.29 34.37 -1.63
CA GLU A 2 5.64 33.97 -1.16
C GLU A 2 5.66 32.68 -0.32
N THR A 3 4.71 32.53 0.60
CA THR A 3 4.61 31.32 1.43
C THR A 3 4.42 30.04 0.61
N SER A 4 3.59 30.09 -0.44
CA SER A 4 3.35 28.93 -1.31
C SER A 4 4.60 28.55 -2.11
N ALA A 5 5.39 29.50 -2.58
CA ALA A 5 6.64 29.24 -3.31
C ALA A 5 7.69 28.58 -2.41
N LEU A 6 7.84 29.06 -1.16
CA LEU A 6 8.75 28.46 -0.19
C LEU A 6 8.38 27.00 0.15
N LEU A 7 7.08 26.71 0.24
CA LEU A 7 6.60 25.37 0.51
C LEU A 7 6.88 24.41 -0.67
N LYS A 8 6.68 24.85 -1.89
CA LYS A 8 7.00 24.10 -3.11
C LYS A 8 8.51 23.80 -3.20
N GLN A 9 9.34 24.78 -2.84
CA GLN A 9 10.79 24.61 -2.76
C GLN A 9 11.19 23.59 -1.68
N GLN A 10 10.52 23.62 -0.53
CA GLN A 10 10.76 22.64 0.54
C GLN A 10 10.48 21.21 0.05
N ILE A 11 9.34 20.98 -0.65
CA ILE A 11 8.99 19.68 -1.22
C ILE A 11 10.05 19.20 -2.20
N ALA A 12 10.48 20.08 -3.11
CA ALA A 12 11.49 19.77 -4.12
C ALA A 12 12.81 19.30 -3.47
N LYS A 13 13.23 19.99 -2.39
CA LYS A 13 14.43 19.63 -1.63
C LYS A 13 14.27 18.30 -0.88
N GLU A 14 13.11 18.04 -0.26
CA GLU A 14 12.84 16.82 0.49
C GLU A 14 12.79 15.58 -0.41
N ILE A 15 12.22 15.70 -1.61
CA ILE A 15 12.07 14.60 -2.58
C ILE A 15 13.31 14.47 -3.48
N GLY A 16 14.19 15.50 -3.53
CA GLY A 16 15.38 15.49 -4.37
C GLY A 16 15.08 15.70 -5.86
N LEU A 17 13.97 16.35 -6.21
CA LEU A 17 13.56 16.61 -7.58
C LEU A 17 13.70 18.10 -7.94
N PRO A 18 13.87 18.44 -9.26
CA PRO A 18 13.96 19.84 -9.69
C PRO A 18 12.73 20.65 -9.32
N GLN A 19 12.93 21.78 -8.65
CA GLN A 19 11.84 22.65 -8.16
C GLN A 19 10.82 22.99 -9.26
N LYS A 20 11.28 23.36 -10.47
CA LYS A 20 10.42 23.70 -11.60
C LYS A 20 9.41 22.61 -11.94
N HIS A 21 9.85 21.36 -11.94
CA HIS A 21 8.97 20.22 -12.25
C HIS A 21 7.99 19.92 -11.11
N VAL A 22 8.44 20.04 -9.85
CA VAL A 22 7.56 19.89 -8.68
C VAL A 22 6.47 20.97 -8.68
N GLU A 23 6.82 22.23 -8.98
CA GLU A 23 5.84 23.30 -9.11
C GLU A 23 4.83 23.06 -10.23
N SER A 24 5.30 22.57 -11.39
CA SER A 24 4.42 22.21 -12.50
C SER A 24 3.45 21.08 -12.13
N VAL A 25 3.93 20.04 -11.42
CA VAL A 25 3.07 18.94 -10.94
C VAL A 25 2.00 19.46 -9.97
N ILE A 26 2.39 20.29 -9.00
CA ILE A 26 1.44 20.86 -8.03
C ILE A 26 0.38 21.69 -8.75
N HIS A 27 0.77 22.54 -9.69
CA HIS A 27 -0.16 23.34 -10.48
C HIS A 27 -1.15 22.47 -11.27
N LEU A 28 -0.65 21.44 -11.96
CA LEU A 28 -1.50 20.50 -12.70
C LEU A 28 -2.49 19.76 -11.81
N LEU A 29 -2.07 19.38 -10.58
CA LEU A 29 -2.96 18.76 -9.59
C LEU A 29 -4.02 19.75 -9.07
N GLU A 30 -3.64 20.99 -8.81
CA GLU A 30 -4.56 22.08 -8.40
C GLU A 30 -5.59 22.40 -9.50
N ASP A 31 -5.20 22.27 -10.76
CA ASP A 31 -6.09 22.38 -11.92
C ASP A 31 -7.03 21.17 -12.08
N GLY A 32 -6.95 20.16 -11.17
CA GLY A 32 -7.82 18.99 -11.16
C GLY A 32 -7.45 17.93 -12.18
N ASN A 33 -6.18 17.89 -12.64
CA ASN A 33 -5.68 16.79 -13.47
C ASN A 33 -5.39 15.56 -12.58
N THR A 34 -5.67 14.38 -13.14
CA THR A 34 -5.41 13.10 -12.47
C THR A 34 -3.94 12.69 -12.59
N VAL A 35 -3.44 11.94 -11.61
CA VAL A 35 -2.05 11.45 -11.59
C VAL A 35 -1.69 10.67 -12.87
N PRO A 36 -2.49 9.70 -13.35
CA PRO A 36 -2.18 8.99 -14.59
C PRO A 36 -2.12 9.91 -15.82
N PHE A 37 -3.01 10.89 -15.90
CA PHE A 37 -3.01 11.85 -17.02
C PHE A 37 -1.74 12.72 -17.01
N ILE A 38 -1.34 13.23 -15.86
CA ILE A 38 -0.11 14.03 -15.73
C ILE A 38 1.11 13.19 -16.13
N ALA A 39 1.25 11.98 -15.57
CA ALA A 39 2.37 11.09 -15.85
C ALA A 39 2.47 10.73 -17.34
N ARG A 40 1.34 10.52 -17.99
CA ARG A 40 1.29 10.07 -19.38
C ARG A 40 1.37 11.18 -20.39
N TYR A 41 0.62 12.28 -20.19
CA TYR A 41 0.39 13.31 -21.21
C TYR A 41 0.98 14.69 -20.89
N ARG A 42 1.67 14.85 -19.75
CA ARG A 42 2.31 16.13 -19.34
C ARG A 42 3.81 15.96 -19.03
N LYS A 43 4.45 15.00 -19.69
CA LYS A 43 5.86 14.61 -19.48
C LYS A 43 6.83 15.78 -19.67
N GLU A 44 6.60 16.63 -20.67
CA GLU A 44 7.42 17.82 -20.92
C GLU A 44 7.43 18.79 -19.73
N GLN A 45 6.28 18.97 -19.08
CA GLN A 45 6.14 19.89 -17.95
C GLN A 45 6.68 19.31 -16.65
N THR A 46 6.63 17.99 -16.53
CA THR A 46 6.99 17.27 -15.30
C THR A 46 8.40 16.67 -15.33
N GLY A 47 9.11 16.76 -16.46
CA GLY A 47 10.41 16.12 -16.61
C GLY A 47 10.33 14.59 -16.62
N SER A 48 9.25 14.04 -17.19
CA SER A 48 8.98 12.59 -17.29
C SER A 48 8.83 11.87 -15.94
N MET A 49 8.30 12.55 -14.93
CA MET A 49 7.97 11.91 -13.65
C MET A 49 6.93 10.81 -13.85
N ASP A 50 7.13 9.70 -13.16
CA ASP A 50 6.18 8.59 -13.11
C ASP A 50 5.02 8.85 -12.13
N GLU A 51 4.02 7.96 -12.13
CA GLU A 51 2.83 8.07 -11.29
C GLU A 51 3.17 8.06 -9.80
N VAL A 52 4.20 7.30 -9.39
CA VAL A 52 4.63 7.19 -7.98
C VAL A 52 5.25 8.50 -7.50
N GLN A 53 6.11 9.11 -8.32
CA GLN A 53 6.72 10.40 -8.02
C GLN A 53 5.66 11.51 -7.91
N ILE A 54 4.70 11.54 -8.84
CA ILE A 54 3.61 12.53 -8.85
C ILE A 54 2.70 12.32 -7.63
N GLN A 55 2.37 11.08 -7.29
CA GLN A 55 1.59 10.74 -6.09
C GLN A 55 2.31 11.18 -4.81
N THR A 56 3.62 10.94 -4.73
CA THR A 56 4.45 11.38 -3.59
C THR A 56 4.42 12.90 -3.43
N ILE A 57 4.51 13.65 -4.52
CA ILE A 57 4.38 15.13 -4.51
C ILE A 57 2.98 15.52 -4.03
N SER A 58 1.93 14.88 -4.51
CA SER A 58 0.54 15.14 -4.12
C SER A 58 0.32 14.93 -2.61
N GLU A 59 0.76 13.80 -2.07
CA GLU A 59 0.63 13.47 -0.65
C GLU A 59 1.44 14.45 0.22
N ARG A 60 2.67 14.79 -0.23
CA ARG A 60 3.50 15.74 0.50
C ARG A 60 2.94 17.14 0.48
N TRP A 61 2.36 17.57 -0.63
CA TRP A 61 1.67 18.85 -0.74
C TRP A 61 0.49 18.95 0.20
N GLN A 62 -0.37 17.93 0.24
CA GLN A 62 -1.50 17.85 1.19
C GLN A 62 -1.04 17.89 2.65
N TYR A 63 0.02 17.15 2.98
CA TYR A 63 0.60 17.18 4.33
C TYR A 63 1.08 18.57 4.73
N ILE A 64 1.78 19.27 3.84
CA ILE A 64 2.31 20.62 4.10
C ILE A 64 1.18 21.64 4.22
N GLN A 65 0.14 21.54 3.39
CA GLN A 65 -1.06 22.38 3.52
C GLN A 65 -1.72 22.18 4.88
N HIS A 66 -1.91 20.94 5.31
CA HIS A 66 -2.48 20.63 6.63
C HIS A 66 -1.59 21.12 7.78
N LEU A 67 -0.27 20.96 7.66
CA LEU A 67 0.68 21.47 8.65
C LEU A 67 0.58 22.99 8.78
N ASN A 68 0.50 23.72 7.67
CA ASN A 68 0.39 25.18 7.72
C ASN A 68 -0.95 25.65 8.27
N GLN A 69 -2.03 25.02 7.89
CA GLN A 69 -3.35 25.29 8.47
C GLN A 69 -3.32 25.10 9.99
N ARG A 70 -2.65 24.05 10.46
CA ARG A 70 -2.50 23.81 11.91
C ARG A 70 -1.62 24.84 12.60
N LYS A 71 -0.52 25.30 11.95
CA LYS A 71 0.30 26.41 12.46
C LYS A 71 -0.51 27.70 12.66
N GLU A 72 -1.27 28.06 11.64
CA GLU A 72 -2.13 29.27 11.69
C GLU A 72 -3.18 29.16 12.79
N GLU A 73 -3.82 28.01 12.95
CA GLU A 73 -4.79 27.74 14.00
C GLU A 73 -4.14 27.86 15.39
N VAL A 74 -2.96 27.24 15.61
CA VAL A 74 -2.25 27.27 16.87
C VAL A 74 -1.79 28.69 17.21
N ILE A 75 -1.26 29.44 16.25
CA ILE A 75 -0.88 30.86 16.44
C ILE A 75 -2.10 31.67 16.89
N ARG A 76 -3.24 31.50 16.23
CA ARG A 76 -4.50 32.17 16.60
C ARG A 76 -4.94 31.80 18.04
N LEU A 77 -4.96 30.52 18.36
CA LEU A 77 -5.39 30.05 19.71
C LEU A 77 -4.48 30.54 20.86
N ILE A 78 -3.19 30.74 20.59
CA ILE A 78 -2.26 31.31 21.58
C ILE A 78 -2.45 32.83 21.67
N ALA A 79 -2.69 33.51 20.53
CA ALA A 79 -2.96 34.95 20.50
C ALA A 79 -4.26 35.31 21.24
N GLU A 80 -5.32 34.50 21.09
CA GLU A 80 -6.59 34.66 21.85
C GLU A 80 -6.44 34.56 23.37
N GLN A 81 -5.29 34.05 23.85
CA GLN A 81 -4.94 33.99 25.29
C GLN A 81 -3.99 35.11 25.72
N ASP A 82 -3.68 36.07 24.86
CA ASP A 82 -2.68 37.12 25.06
C ASP A 82 -1.27 36.63 25.47
N LYS A 83 -0.91 35.40 25.00
CA LYS A 83 0.36 34.71 25.32
C LYS A 83 1.28 34.53 24.12
N LEU A 84 0.93 35.04 22.94
CA LEU A 84 1.74 34.91 21.76
C LEU A 84 2.93 35.88 21.79
N THR A 85 4.13 35.33 21.88
CA THR A 85 5.38 36.09 21.73
C THR A 85 5.98 35.90 20.35
N ASP A 86 6.81 36.83 19.90
CA ASP A 86 7.50 36.73 18.60
C ASP A 86 8.38 35.49 18.51
N ASP A 87 8.98 35.04 19.60
CA ASP A 87 9.79 33.82 19.65
C ASP A 87 8.96 32.55 19.45
N VAL A 88 7.81 32.47 20.16
CA VAL A 88 6.88 31.33 20.00
C VAL A 88 6.32 31.28 18.59
N LYS A 89 5.88 32.43 18.05
CA LYS A 89 5.38 32.52 16.66
C LYS A 89 6.43 32.03 15.66
N ARG A 90 7.66 32.53 15.77
CA ARG A 90 8.78 32.13 14.90
C ARG A 90 9.07 30.62 15.00
N LYS A 91 9.09 30.04 16.21
CA LYS A 91 9.30 28.60 16.41
C LYS A 91 8.19 27.75 15.76
N ILE A 92 6.92 28.18 15.88
CA ILE A 92 5.80 27.50 15.23
C ILE A 92 5.93 27.59 13.70
N GLU A 93 6.22 28.77 13.15
CA GLU A 93 6.40 28.97 11.73
C GLU A 93 7.56 28.13 11.17
N GLN A 94 8.65 27.97 11.90
CA GLN A 94 9.81 27.16 11.51
C GLN A 94 9.64 25.65 11.70
N SER A 95 8.59 25.20 12.37
CA SER A 95 8.34 23.76 12.58
C SER A 95 8.09 23.05 11.25
N VAL A 96 8.74 21.90 11.05
CA VAL A 96 8.61 21.08 9.83
C VAL A 96 7.75 19.83 10.03
N LYS A 97 7.38 19.54 11.28
CA LYS A 97 6.54 18.39 11.66
C LYS A 97 5.37 18.84 12.52
N LEU A 98 4.23 18.19 12.32
CA LEU A 98 3.02 18.44 13.11
C LEU A 98 3.29 18.25 14.62
N GLN A 99 4.08 17.23 14.99
CA GLN A 99 4.45 16.97 16.39
C GLN A 99 5.18 18.14 17.05
N GLU A 100 6.04 18.85 16.30
CA GLU A 100 6.74 20.04 16.84
C GLU A 100 5.76 21.18 17.11
N VAL A 101 4.77 21.37 16.25
CA VAL A 101 3.69 22.36 16.45
C VAL A 101 2.85 22.00 17.68
N GLU A 102 2.48 20.73 17.84
CA GLU A 102 1.72 20.27 19.01
C GLU A 102 2.51 20.39 20.32
N ASP A 103 3.81 20.10 20.29
CA ASP A 103 4.68 20.30 21.48
C ASP A 103 4.77 21.80 21.88
N LEU A 104 4.90 22.71 20.88
CA LEU A 104 4.91 24.16 21.13
C LEU A 104 3.55 24.70 21.63
N TYR A 105 2.45 24.10 21.18
CA TYR A 105 1.10 24.48 21.62
C TYR A 105 0.75 23.94 23.01
N ARG A 106 1.40 22.86 23.46
CA ARG A 106 1.04 22.11 24.67
C ARG A 106 0.95 22.97 25.96
N PRO A 107 1.86 23.92 26.23
CA PRO A 107 1.77 24.81 27.42
C PRO A 107 0.52 25.69 27.42
N TYR A 108 -0.03 25.99 26.23
CA TYR A 108 -1.18 26.89 26.04
C TYR A 108 -2.51 26.16 25.90
N LYS A 109 -2.47 24.83 25.73
CA LYS A 109 -3.68 24.01 25.53
C LYS A 109 -4.51 24.02 26.84
N GLN A 110 -5.79 24.36 26.74
CA GLN A 110 -6.71 24.24 27.85
C GLN A 110 -6.78 22.79 28.32
N LYS A 111 -6.42 22.59 29.60
CA LYS A 111 -6.44 21.30 30.26
C LYS A 111 -7.70 21.15 31.09
N ARG A 112 -8.28 19.94 31.07
CA ARG A 112 -9.33 19.59 32.01
C ARG A 112 -8.72 19.44 33.39
N LYS A 113 -9.55 19.25 34.45
CA LYS A 113 -9.14 19.16 35.87
C LYS A 113 -7.93 18.22 36.05
N THR A 114 -6.72 18.83 36.20
CA THR A 114 -5.46 18.13 36.53
C THR A 114 -5.05 18.47 37.95
N LYS A 115 -4.11 17.71 38.55
CA LYS A 115 -3.56 18.04 39.85
C LYS A 115 -2.96 19.47 39.89
N ALA A 116 -2.27 19.86 38.80
CA ALA A 116 -1.69 21.20 38.67
C ALA A 116 -2.75 22.28 38.50
N THR A 117 -3.83 22.07 37.70
CA THR A 117 -4.90 23.07 37.58
C THR A 117 -5.66 23.27 38.90
N VAL A 118 -5.84 22.20 39.68
CA VAL A 118 -6.40 22.29 41.03
C VAL A 118 -5.45 23.09 41.99
N ALA A 119 -4.15 22.81 41.95
CA ALA A 119 -3.18 23.55 42.75
C ALA A 119 -3.12 25.05 42.36
N LYS A 120 -3.20 25.36 41.07
CA LYS A 120 -3.29 26.75 40.57
C LYS A 120 -4.56 27.46 41.06
N SER A 121 -5.73 26.78 41.02
CA SER A 121 -6.97 27.38 41.58
C SER A 121 -6.90 27.66 43.09
N LYS A 122 -6.06 26.91 43.81
CA LYS A 122 -5.74 27.15 45.23
C LYS A 122 -4.72 28.27 45.43
N GLY A 123 -4.22 28.89 44.34
CA GLY A 123 -3.27 30.02 44.40
C GLY A 123 -1.83 29.65 44.70
N LEU A 124 -1.42 28.41 44.41
CA LEU A 124 -0.09 27.88 44.73
C LEU A 124 0.97 28.13 43.64
N GLU A 125 0.60 28.79 42.51
CA GLU A 125 1.52 29.07 41.40
C GLU A 125 2.72 29.95 41.85
N PRO A 126 2.58 31.04 42.66
CA PRO A 126 3.73 31.81 43.10
C PRO A 126 4.69 31.01 43.99
N LEU A 127 4.21 30.04 44.77
CA LEU A 127 5.07 29.13 45.54
C LEU A 127 5.88 28.21 44.59
N ALA A 128 5.27 27.71 43.53
CA ALA A 128 5.99 26.93 42.50
C ALA A 128 7.06 27.78 41.81
N ASP A 129 6.74 29.04 41.48
CA ASP A 129 7.70 29.98 40.88
C ASP A 129 8.85 30.28 41.80
N TYR A 130 8.59 30.50 43.12
CA TYR A 130 9.64 30.68 44.12
C TYR A 130 10.60 29.48 44.19
N ILE A 131 10.07 28.25 44.22
CA ILE A 131 10.90 27.04 44.22
C ILE A 131 11.78 26.97 42.96
N LEU A 132 11.28 27.35 41.80
CA LEU A 132 12.02 27.37 40.53
C LEU A 132 13.10 28.45 40.45
N THR A 133 13.09 29.49 41.35
CA THR A 133 14.19 30.44 41.44
C THR A 133 15.47 29.83 42.03
N LEU A 134 15.39 28.61 42.58
CA LEU A 134 16.51 27.91 43.24
C LEU A 134 17.06 28.66 44.43
N PRO A 135 16.22 28.99 45.45
CA PRO A 135 16.66 29.73 46.63
C PRO A 135 17.78 28.98 47.36
N GLN A 136 18.73 29.77 47.89
CA GLN A 136 19.86 29.23 48.67
C GLN A 136 19.61 29.33 50.17
N ASP A 137 18.63 30.16 50.56
CA ASP A 137 18.19 30.33 51.96
C ASP A 137 17.18 29.22 52.33
N ASP A 138 17.00 29.03 53.64
CA ASP A 138 16.12 27.99 54.19
C ASP A 138 14.71 28.52 54.50
N ARG A 139 14.23 29.52 53.72
CA ARG A 139 12.94 30.19 53.93
C ARG A 139 11.75 29.47 53.26
N LEU A 140 11.96 28.34 52.71
CA LEU A 140 10.86 27.62 52.04
C LEU A 140 9.69 27.33 52.98
N ALA A 141 9.98 26.96 54.24
CA ALA A 141 8.98 26.67 55.24
C ALA A 141 8.10 27.90 55.53
N GLU A 142 8.76 29.06 55.79
CA GLU A 142 8.07 30.32 56.02
C GLU A 142 7.27 30.80 54.80
N THR A 143 7.84 30.61 53.64
CA THR A 143 7.16 30.97 52.38
C THR A 143 5.93 30.08 52.12
N ALA A 144 6.03 28.80 52.37
CA ALA A 144 4.92 27.85 52.17
C ALA A 144 3.78 28.09 53.19
N ASP A 145 4.10 28.50 54.43
CA ASP A 145 3.10 28.82 55.47
C ASP A 145 2.18 29.98 55.05
N GLN A 146 2.64 30.90 54.21
CA GLN A 146 1.84 32.02 53.69
C GLN A 146 0.68 31.59 52.78
N TYR A 147 0.72 30.35 52.25
CA TYR A 147 -0.30 29.80 51.37
C TYR A 147 -1.31 28.91 52.09
N ILE A 148 -1.19 28.72 53.42
CA ILE A 148 -2.17 28.02 54.25
C ILE A 148 -3.44 28.86 54.31
N SER A 149 -4.57 28.30 53.83
CA SER A 149 -5.85 29.00 53.77
C SER A 149 -6.99 28.00 53.76
N GLU A 150 -7.89 28.10 54.74
CA GLU A 150 -9.11 27.29 54.77
C GLU A 150 -10.04 27.59 53.60
N GLU A 151 -10.12 28.87 53.18
CA GLU A 151 -10.94 29.31 52.03
C GLU A 151 -10.48 28.65 50.72
N LYS A 152 -9.16 28.43 50.60
CA LYS A 152 -8.56 27.78 49.41
C LYS A 152 -8.33 26.28 49.60
N GLU A 153 -8.82 25.70 50.69
CA GLU A 153 -8.67 24.27 51.01
C GLU A 153 -7.19 23.84 51.05
N VAL A 154 -6.29 24.67 51.59
CA VAL A 154 -4.88 24.34 51.86
C VAL A 154 -4.69 24.40 53.37
N PHE A 155 -4.61 23.24 54.00
CA PHE A 155 -4.64 23.17 55.48
C PHE A 155 -3.25 23.04 56.11
N THR A 156 -2.25 22.54 55.34
CA THR A 156 -0.92 22.31 55.84
C THR A 156 0.16 22.83 54.90
N ARG A 157 1.36 23.04 55.41
CA ARG A 157 2.57 23.38 54.64
C ARG A 157 2.88 22.30 53.56
N GLU A 158 2.74 21.05 53.98
CA GLU A 158 2.98 19.90 53.14
C GLU A 158 2.03 19.87 51.92
N GLU A 159 0.75 20.23 52.14
CA GLU A 159 -0.22 20.36 51.05
C GLU A 159 0.13 21.50 50.09
N ALA A 160 0.60 22.64 50.62
CA ALA A 160 1.05 23.75 49.78
C ALA A 160 2.26 23.37 48.92
N ILE A 161 3.27 22.72 49.52
CA ILE A 161 4.46 22.23 48.80
C ILE A 161 4.09 21.16 47.80
N GLU A 162 3.19 20.22 48.13
CA GLU A 162 2.74 19.17 47.23
C GLU A 162 1.98 19.77 46.01
N GLY A 163 1.13 20.74 46.24
CA GLY A 163 0.48 21.50 45.18
C GLY A 163 1.47 22.22 44.26
N ALA A 164 2.48 22.88 44.83
CA ALA A 164 3.55 23.52 44.08
C ALA A 164 4.35 22.50 43.22
N LYS A 165 4.66 21.31 43.79
CA LYS A 165 5.32 20.22 43.04
C LYS A 165 4.49 19.77 41.85
N HIS A 166 3.17 19.65 41.97
CA HIS A 166 2.31 19.28 40.85
C HIS A 166 2.32 20.34 39.74
N ILE A 167 2.37 21.63 40.08
CA ILE A 167 2.51 22.72 39.10
C ILE A 167 3.85 22.61 38.39
N ILE A 168 4.95 22.45 39.13
CA ILE A 168 6.30 22.28 38.56
C ILE A 168 6.38 21.07 37.70
N ALA A 169 5.84 19.92 38.11
CA ALA A 169 5.83 18.69 37.32
C ALA A 169 5.10 18.87 35.97
N GLU A 170 3.99 19.62 35.97
CA GLU A 170 3.27 19.91 34.72
C GLU A 170 4.06 20.88 33.83
N GLN A 171 4.68 21.94 34.38
CA GLN A 171 5.53 22.85 33.61
C GLN A 171 6.70 22.11 32.94
N ILE A 172 7.38 21.22 33.67
CA ILE A 172 8.45 20.37 33.11
C ILE A 172 7.93 19.50 31.98
N SER A 173 6.75 18.88 32.14
CA SER A 173 6.18 17.99 31.15
C SER A 173 5.72 18.70 29.88
N ASP A 174 5.44 20.00 29.98
CA ASP A 174 4.95 20.82 28.87
C ASP A 174 6.09 21.52 28.11
N GLU A 175 7.31 21.52 28.66
CA GLU A 175 8.46 22.16 28.01
C GLU A 175 8.84 21.45 26.71
N PRO A 176 8.68 22.11 25.53
CA PRO A 176 8.89 21.47 24.22
C PRO A 176 10.30 20.95 24.02
N SER A 177 11.31 21.63 24.53
CA SER A 177 12.72 21.25 24.39
C SER A 177 13.02 19.96 25.14
N PHE A 178 12.46 19.76 26.32
CA PHE A 178 12.61 18.54 27.12
C PHE A 178 11.93 17.37 26.40
N ARG A 179 10.70 17.54 25.93
CA ARG A 179 9.96 16.51 25.20
C ARG A 179 10.69 16.08 23.95
N LYS A 180 11.18 17.03 23.14
CA LYS A 180 11.95 16.76 21.92
C LYS A 180 13.19 15.92 22.24
N TRP A 181 13.98 16.33 23.21
CA TRP A 181 15.20 15.62 23.60
C TRP A 181 14.91 14.23 24.15
N ILE A 182 13.93 14.09 25.07
CA ILE A 182 13.56 12.80 25.67
C ILE A 182 13.06 11.83 24.60
N ARG A 183 12.23 12.29 23.65
CA ARG A 183 11.75 11.47 22.53
C ARG A 183 12.90 10.96 21.68
N GLN A 184 13.82 11.84 21.31
CA GLN A 184 14.99 11.48 20.51
C GLN A 184 15.90 10.49 21.23
N GLU A 185 16.16 10.71 22.52
CA GLU A 185 17.02 9.84 23.30
C GLU A 185 16.37 8.47 23.56
N THR A 186 15.06 8.45 23.83
CA THR A 186 14.31 7.20 23.97
C THR A 186 14.26 6.43 22.65
N PHE A 187 14.05 7.09 21.53
CA PHE A 187 14.09 6.44 20.22
C PHE A 187 15.47 5.82 19.91
N LYS A 188 16.54 6.54 20.28
CA LYS A 188 17.92 6.12 20.00
C LYS A 188 18.40 4.97 20.89
N LYS A 189 18.07 5.01 22.19
CA LYS A 189 18.63 4.11 23.21
C LYS A 189 17.59 3.23 23.92
N GLY A 190 16.31 3.48 23.71
CA GLY A 190 15.25 2.70 24.34
C GLY A 190 15.14 1.32 23.74
N ILE A 191 14.53 0.42 24.49
CA ILE A 191 14.30 -0.98 24.14
C ILE A 191 12.80 -1.21 24.08
N ILE A 192 12.32 -1.84 23.00
CA ILE A 192 10.98 -2.39 22.95
C ILE A 192 11.00 -3.77 23.60
N LYS A 193 10.06 -4.00 24.52
CA LYS A 193 9.90 -5.28 25.23
C LYS A 193 8.52 -5.85 24.96
N SER A 194 8.46 -7.14 24.78
CA SER A 194 7.23 -7.90 24.71
C SER A 194 7.28 -9.07 25.69
N GLY A 195 6.19 -9.31 26.36
CA GLY A 195 6.01 -10.42 27.29
C GLY A 195 4.63 -11.04 27.16
N ALA A 196 4.40 -12.15 27.86
CA ALA A 196 3.11 -12.81 27.90
C ALA A 196 2.02 -11.87 28.45
N GLY A 197 0.91 -11.76 27.72
CA GLY A 197 -0.29 -11.01 28.09
C GLY A 197 -1.24 -11.83 28.95
N LYS A 198 -2.43 -11.29 29.21
CA LYS A 198 -3.44 -11.94 30.06
C LYS A 198 -4.03 -13.19 29.42
N SER A 199 -4.09 -13.24 28.08
CA SER A 199 -4.68 -14.34 27.30
C SER A 199 -3.63 -15.20 26.61
N ALA A 200 -2.38 -15.20 27.10
CA ALA A 200 -1.30 -15.98 26.51
C ALA A 200 -1.62 -17.49 26.42
N ASP A 201 -2.39 -18.01 27.38
CA ASP A 201 -2.82 -19.43 27.42
C ASP A 201 -3.75 -19.80 26.24
N THR A 202 -4.30 -18.82 25.52
CA THR A 202 -5.16 -19.07 24.35
C THR A 202 -4.39 -19.26 23.05
N ASP A 203 -3.07 -19.04 23.04
CA ASP A 203 -2.20 -19.25 21.87
C ASP A 203 -1.86 -20.76 21.69
N GLU A 204 -2.89 -21.56 21.43
CA GLU A 204 -2.75 -23.02 21.24
C GLU A 204 -1.74 -23.42 20.16
N LYS A 205 -1.50 -22.53 19.19
CA LYS A 205 -0.59 -22.77 18.05
C LYS A 205 0.81 -22.20 18.26
N ASN A 206 1.07 -21.60 19.42
CA ASN A 206 2.33 -20.94 19.74
C ASN A 206 2.77 -19.91 18.67
N VAL A 207 1.81 -19.15 18.12
CA VAL A 207 2.08 -18.16 17.05
C VAL A 207 2.97 -17.04 17.57
N TYR A 208 2.83 -16.68 18.85
CA TYR A 208 3.53 -15.57 19.50
C TYR A 208 4.67 -16.01 20.42
N GLU A 209 5.02 -17.31 20.46
CA GLU A 209 6.03 -17.88 21.36
C GLU A 209 7.34 -17.09 21.39
N MET A 210 7.82 -16.66 20.22
CA MET A 210 9.05 -15.88 20.10
C MET A 210 8.97 -14.48 20.73
N TYR A 211 7.79 -13.99 21.06
CA TYR A 211 7.55 -12.67 21.64
C TYR A 211 7.20 -12.72 23.14
N TYR A 212 7.14 -13.89 23.78
CA TYR A 212 6.83 -13.99 25.21
C TYR A 212 7.95 -13.50 26.13
N GLU A 213 9.19 -13.54 25.64
CA GLU A 213 10.37 -12.99 26.31
C GLU A 213 11.24 -12.30 25.27
N TYR A 214 10.74 -11.18 24.74
CA TYR A 214 11.40 -10.51 23.63
C TYR A 214 11.81 -9.09 23.97
N GLU A 215 13.06 -8.70 23.61
CA GLU A 215 13.55 -7.34 23.71
C GLU A 215 14.47 -6.99 22.53
N GLU A 216 14.33 -5.78 22.01
CA GLU A 216 15.16 -5.27 20.90
C GLU A 216 15.30 -3.74 21.02
N PRO A 217 16.48 -3.16 20.62
CA PRO A 217 16.61 -1.71 20.50
C PRO A 217 15.57 -1.11 19.53
N ILE A 218 14.86 -0.07 19.94
CA ILE A 218 13.82 0.59 19.13
C ILE A 218 14.35 0.97 17.72
N ALA A 219 15.59 1.48 17.68
CA ALA A 219 16.22 1.91 16.43
C ALA A 219 16.48 0.76 15.42
N LYS A 220 16.40 -0.50 15.85
CA LYS A 220 16.68 -1.69 15.03
C LYS A 220 15.45 -2.54 14.73
N VAL A 221 14.32 -2.29 15.42
CA VAL A 221 13.12 -3.10 15.24
C VAL A 221 12.59 -2.99 13.80
N VAL A 222 12.34 -4.14 13.21
CA VAL A 222 11.85 -4.23 11.84
C VAL A 222 10.32 -4.20 11.76
N PRO A 223 9.73 -3.68 10.65
CA PRO A 223 8.29 -3.46 10.51
C PRO A 223 7.41 -4.67 10.83
N HIS A 224 7.74 -5.86 10.31
CA HIS A 224 6.91 -7.05 10.52
C HIS A 224 6.84 -7.48 11.98
N ARG A 225 7.90 -7.25 12.78
CA ARG A 225 7.89 -7.52 14.22
C ARG A 225 7.00 -6.54 14.98
N VAL A 226 7.01 -5.27 14.59
CA VAL A 226 6.10 -4.27 15.14
C VAL A 226 4.64 -4.67 14.90
N LEU A 227 4.30 -5.09 13.66
CA LEU A 227 2.94 -5.54 13.31
C LEU A 227 2.55 -6.82 14.07
N ALA A 228 3.48 -7.78 14.20
CA ALA A 228 3.23 -9.01 14.98
C ALA A 228 2.95 -8.70 16.45
N MET A 229 3.78 -7.84 17.09
CA MET A 229 3.58 -7.43 18.47
C MET A 229 2.29 -6.64 18.66
N ASN A 230 1.95 -5.72 17.73
CA ASN A 230 0.69 -4.98 17.78
C ASN A 230 -0.53 -5.90 17.67
N ARG A 231 -0.48 -6.94 16.81
CA ARG A 231 -1.54 -7.94 16.71
C ARG A 231 -1.68 -8.73 18.00
N GLY A 232 -0.58 -9.27 18.54
CA GLY A 232 -0.60 -10.01 19.78
C GLY A 232 -1.09 -9.21 20.97
N GLU A 233 -0.77 -7.91 21.03
CA GLU A 233 -1.29 -7.00 22.06
C GLU A 233 -2.79 -6.72 21.88
N LYS A 234 -3.27 -6.56 20.65
CA LYS A 234 -4.70 -6.40 20.34
C LYS A 234 -5.53 -7.65 20.72
N GLU A 235 -4.91 -8.82 20.67
CA GLU A 235 -5.50 -10.10 21.05
C GLU A 235 -5.32 -10.42 22.55
N ASP A 236 -4.75 -9.49 23.34
CA ASP A 236 -4.37 -9.67 24.76
C ASP A 236 -3.40 -10.85 25.02
N ILE A 237 -2.79 -11.41 23.98
CA ILE A 237 -1.79 -12.49 24.09
C ILE A 237 -0.42 -11.94 24.47
N LEU A 238 -0.08 -10.74 24.02
CA LEU A 238 1.17 -10.05 24.35
C LEU A 238 0.91 -8.77 25.16
N LYS A 239 1.92 -8.40 25.94
CA LYS A 239 2.02 -7.11 26.59
C LYS A 239 3.28 -6.42 26.09
N VAL A 240 3.14 -5.31 25.36
CA VAL A 240 4.24 -4.60 24.75
C VAL A 240 4.48 -3.26 25.45
N SER A 241 5.75 -2.95 25.74
CA SER A 241 6.17 -1.73 26.41
C SER A 241 7.49 -1.21 25.86
N ILE A 242 7.78 0.05 26.14
CA ILE A 242 9.07 0.66 25.86
C ILE A 242 9.81 0.92 27.18
N GLU A 243 11.02 0.38 27.28
CA GLU A 243 11.95 0.71 28.35
C GLU A 243 12.85 1.87 27.92
N PRO A 244 12.67 3.07 28.44
CA PRO A 244 13.48 4.23 28.12
C PRO A 244 14.79 4.23 28.90
N PRO A 245 15.82 5.02 28.51
CA PRO A 245 17.03 5.23 29.28
C PRO A 245 16.75 6.18 30.48
N ALA A 246 15.99 5.72 31.47
CA ALA A 246 15.40 6.52 32.52
C ALA A 246 16.43 7.35 33.34
N ASP A 247 17.56 6.73 33.69
CA ASP A 247 18.62 7.41 34.50
C ASP A 247 19.25 8.56 33.71
N GLN A 248 19.47 8.41 32.43
CA GLN A 248 20.02 9.48 31.58
C GLN A 248 19.01 10.62 31.41
N ILE A 249 17.73 10.29 31.28
CA ILE A 249 16.66 11.27 31.15
C ILE A 249 16.52 12.07 32.46
N LYS A 250 16.53 11.40 33.61
CA LYS A 250 16.50 12.07 34.93
C LYS A 250 17.68 12.98 35.11
N ALA A 251 18.92 12.50 34.85
CA ALA A 251 20.13 13.30 34.95
C ALA A 251 20.10 14.52 34.01
N TYR A 252 19.55 14.38 32.80
CA TYR A 252 19.35 15.51 31.89
C TYR A 252 18.40 16.55 32.48
N LEU A 253 17.22 16.12 32.95
CA LEU A 253 16.22 17.04 33.55
C LEU A 253 16.76 17.74 34.78
N GLU A 254 17.45 17.01 35.67
CA GLU A 254 18.09 17.61 36.85
C GLU A 254 19.14 18.68 36.45
N LYS A 255 19.96 18.37 35.45
CA LYS A 255 20.95 19.34 34.94
C LYS A 255 20.30 20.61 34.37
N GLN A 256 19.18 20.47 33.67
CA GLN A 256 18.49 21.60 33.05
C GLN A 256 17.74 22.46 34.10
N ILE A 257 17.14 21.85 35.10
CA ILE A 257 16.24 22.49 36.06
C ILE A 257 17.04 22.99 37.28
N ILE A 258 17.86 22.15 37.91
CA ILE A 258 18.64 22.45 39.11
C ILE A 258 19.96 23.16 38.77
N LYS A 259 20.45 23.01 37.51
CA LYS A 259 21.66 23.70 37.02
C LYS A 259 22.91 23.45 37.86
N ASN A 260 23.00 22.30 38.54
CA ASN A 260 24.07 21.96 39.50
C ASN A 260 24.29 22.99 40.62
N ARG A 261 23.26 23.76 40.98
CA ARG A 261 23.32 24.72 42.06
C ARG A 261 23.03 24.05 43.42
N SER A 262 23.71 24.50 44.46
CA SER A 262 23.30 24.16 45.81
C SER A 262 22.05 24.97 46.15
N THR A 263 20.97 24.29 46.52
CA THR A 263 19.69 24.93 46.86
C THR A 263 18.98 24.13 47.95
N SER A 264 18.26 24.82 48.83
CA SER A 264 17.45 24.21 49.88
C SER A 264 16.26 23.40 49.34
N VAL A 265 15.84 23.67 48.09
CA VAL A 265 14.67 23.02 47.46
C VAL A 265 15.06 21.85 46.55
N LYS A 266 16.32 21.36 46.59
CA LYS A 266 16.83 20.32 45.70
C LYS A 266 15.99 19.04 45.73
N GLU A 267 15.68 18.50 46.89
CA GLU A 267 14.89 17.28 47.07
C GLU A 267 13.47 17.41 46.52
N ILE A 268 12.86 18.60 46.70
CA ILE A 268 11.52 18.92 46.22
C ILE A 268 11.53 18.90 44.68
N LEU A 269 12.53 19.53 44.04
CA LEU A 269 12.68 19.56 42.61
C LEU A 269 12.96 18.16 42.03
N GLN A 270 13.80 17.36 42.70
CA GLN A 270 14.04 15.97 42.27
C GLN A 270 12.75 15.15 42.30
N THR A 271 11.95 15.31 43.39
CA THR A 271 10.64 14.64 43.47
C THR A 271 9.67 15.12 42.39
N ALA A 272 9.65 16.42 42.09
CA ALA A 272 8.81 17.00 41.04
C ALA A 272 9.25 16.52 39.62
N ILE A 273 10.55 16.42 39.38
CA ILE A 273 11.13 15.87 38.15
C ILE A 273 10.72 14.40 37.98
N GLU A 274 10.83 13.61 39.05
CA GLU A 274 10.47 12.20 39.00
C GLU A 274 8.97 11.98 38.73
N ASP A 275 8.10 12.76 39.41
CA ASP A 275 6.65 12.75 39.17
C ASP A 275 6.31 13.18 37.74
N SER A 276 6.93 14.27 37.25
CA SER A 276 6.77 14.74 35.89
C SER A 276 7.15 13.67 34.88
N TYR A 277 8.30 13.03 35.06
CA TYR A 277 8.78 12.01 34.16
C TYR A 277 7.90 10.77 34.17
N LYS A 278 7.71 10.12 35.33
CA LYS A 278 6.98 8.86 35.45
C LYS A 278 5.50 8.97 35.10
N ARG A 279 4.83 10.04 35.55
CA ARG A 279 3.38 10.19 35.42
C ARG A 279 2.95 10.89 34.13
N LEU A 280 3.72 11.88 33.66
CA LEU A 280 3.29 12.75 32.55
C LEU A 280 4.08 12.51 31.25
N ILE A 281 5.42 12.45 31.33
CA ILE A 281 6.28 12.42 30.15
C ILE A 281 6.40 11.00 29.59
N GLN A 282 6.85 10.04 30.42
CA GLN A 282 7.14 8.67 29.96
C GLN A 282 5.94 8.01 29.26
N PRO A 283 4.70 8.00 29.82
CA PRO A 283 3.57 7.35 29.14
C PRO A 283 3.16 8.08 27.86
N ALA A 284 3.40 9.38 27.76
CA ALA A 284 3.10 10.16 26.57
C ALA A 284 4.12 9.86 25.46
N ILE A 285 5.42 9.90 25.76
CA ILE A 285 6.50 9.61 24.81
C ILE A 285 6.44 8.16 24.35
N GLU A 286 6.12 7.21 25.23
CA GLU A 286 5.90 5.81 24.85
C GLU A 286 4.81 5.67 23.80
N ARG A 287 3.65 6.28 24.01
CA ARG A 287 2.56 6.29 23.02
C ARG A 287 2.97 6.94 21.70
N GLU A 288 3.71 8.05 21.74
CA GLU A 288 4.20 8.74 20.56
C GLU A 288 5.16 7.85 19.74
N ILE A 289 6.12 7.20 20.41
CA ILE A 289 7.09 6.30 19.76
C ILE A 289 6.38 5.05 19.21
N ARG A 290 5.49 4.42 20.02
CA ARG A 290 4.70 3.26 19.57
C ARG A 290 3.87 3.61 18.32
N LYS A 291 3.26 4.79 18.30
CA LYS A 291 2.53 5.30 17.14
C LYS A 291 3.44 5.48 15.93
N GLU A 292 4.60 6.12 16.10
CA GLU A 292 5.56 6.32 15.00
C GLU A 292 6.08 5.00 14.44
N LEU A 293 6.37 4.01 15.30
CA LEU A 293 6.78 2.67 14.86
C LEU A 293 5.67 1.97 14.07
N SER A 294 4.43 2.05 14.56
CA SER A 294 3.27 1.46 13.89
C SER A 294 3.00 2.12 12.54
N GLU A 295 3.03 3.45 12.44
CA GLU A 295 2.86 4.16 11.18
C GLU A 295 3.94 3.80 10.15
N LYS A 296 5.20 3.68 10.56
CA LYS A 296 6.29 3.23 9.68
C LYS A 296 6.10 1.78 9.23
N ALA A 297 5.66 0.92 10.14
CA ALA A 297 5.40 -0.49 9.82
C ALA A 297 4.20 -0.65 8.89
N ASP A 298 3.14 0.12 9.10
CA ASP A 298 1.97 0.16 8.21
C ASP A 298 2.36 0.59 6.79
N GLU A 299 3.09 1.69 6.63
CA GLU A 299 3.49 2.20 5.31
C GLU A 299 4.38 1.19 4.56
N GLN A 300 5.32 0.54 5.24
CA GLN A 300 6.15 -0.49 4.63
C GLN A 300 5.33 -1.71 4.19
N ALA A 301 4.42 -2.19 5.02
CA ALA A 301 3.55 -3.32 4.68
C ALA A 301 2.60 -2.96 3.52
N ILE A 302 1.99 -1.76 3.55
CA ILE A 302 1.12 -1.28 2.48
C ILE A 302 1.88 -1.15 1.16
N HIS A 303 3.13 -0.68 1.20
CA HIS A 303 3.98 -0.63 0.01
C HIS A 303 4.19 -2.02 -0.60
N ILE A 304 4.53 -3.02 0.21
CA ILE A 304 4.70 -4.41 -0.25
C ILE A 304 3.39 -4.96 -0.81
N PHE A 305 2.26 -4.74 -0.14
CA PHE A 305 0.94 -5.17 -0.63
C PHE A 305 0.61 -4.53 -1.97
N SER A 306 0.92 -3.25 -2.13
CA SER A 306 0.73 -2.51 -3.37
C SER A 306 1.56 -3.09 -4.52
N GLU A 307 2.83 -3.41 -4.27
CA GLU A 307 3.70 -4.02 -5.28
C GLU A 307 3.25 -5.45 -5.63
N ASN A 308 2.85 -6.25 -4.65
CA ASN A 308 2.29 -7.57 -4.89
C ASN A 308 1.00 -7.50 -5.74
N LEU A 309 0.10 -6.57 -5.44
CA LEU A 309 -1.10 -6.35 -6.26
C LEU A 309 -0.74 -5.88 -7.67
N ARG A 310 0.18 -4.93 -7.80
CA ARG A 310 0.63 -4.42 -9.11
C ARG A 310 1.14 -5.55 -10.01
N LYS A 311 2.00 -6.41 -9.47
CA LYS A 311 2.53 -7.57 -10.20
C LYS A 311 1.45 -8.58 -10.58
N LEU A 312 0.51 -8.81 -9.68
CA LEU A 312 -0.62 -9.71 -9.96
C LEU A 312 -1.51 -9.19 -11.11
N LEU A 313 -1.81 -7.88 -11.11
CA LEU A 313 -2.61 -7.25 -12.17
C LEU A 313 -1.87 -7.17 -13.51
N LEU A 314 -0.54 -7.08 -13.48
CA LEU A 314 0.32 -7.05 -14.66
C LEU A 314 0.70 -8.45 -15.17
N GLN A 315 0.16 -9.53 -14.62
CA GLN A 315 0.37 -10.87 -15.18
C GLN A 315 -0.11 -10.93 -16.62
N PRO A 316 0.66 -11.57 -17.52
CA PRO A 316 0.31 -11.67 -18.93
C PRO A 316 -0.98 -12.47 -19.14
N PRO A 317 -1.93 -11.94 -19.92
CA PRO A 317 -3.16 -12.65 -20.25
C PRO A 317 -2.89 -13.80 -21.22
N MET A 318 -3.61 -14.91 -21.04
CA MET A 318 -3.60 -16.05 -21.97
C MET A 318 -4.76 -15.88 -22.98
N LYS A 319 -4.67 -14.84 -23.82
CA LYS A 319 -5.69 -14.47 -24.81
C LYS A 319 -5.87 -15.54 -25.87
N GLY A 320 -7.09 -15.68 -26.40
CA GLY A 320 -7.40 -16.57 -27.53
C GLY A 320 -7.32 -18.06 -27.19
N LYS A 321 -7.48 -18.45 -25.93
CA LYS A 321 -7.46 -19.82 -25.44
C LYS A 321 -8.80 -20.23 -24.84
N THR A 322 -9.26 -21.44 -25.20
CA THR A 322 -10.38 -22.07 -24.49
C THR A 322 -9.88 -22.68 -23.19
N VAL A 323 -10.47 -22.27 -22.07
CA VAL A 323 -10.02 -22.60 -20.71
C VAL A 323 -11.09 -23.36 -19.94
N LEU A 324 -10.70 -24.46 -19.28
CA LEU A 324 -11.48 -25.11 -18.24
C LEU A 324 -11.07 -24.56 -16.88
N GLY A 325 -11.94 -23.82 -16.21
CA GLY A 325 -11.79 -23.42 -14.82
C GLY A 325 -12.29 -24.52 -13.88
N VAL A 326 -11.51 -24.80 -12.86
CA VAL A 326 -11.82 -25.79 -11.82
C VAL A 326 -11.76 -25.12 -10.46
N ASP A 327 -12.88 -25.09 -9.76
CA ASP A 327 -12.98 -24.64 -8.36
C ASP A 327 -12.95 -25.89 -7.46
N PRO A 328 -11.81 -26.17 -6.76
CA PRO A 328 -11.61 -27.38 -5.99
C PRO A 328 -12.47 -27.43 -4.72
N ALA A 329 -13.11 -28.57 -4.43
CA ALA A 329 -13.80 -28.79 -3.17
C ALA A 329 -13.96 -30.28 -2.86
N PHE A 330 -13.95 -30.64 -1.55
CA PHE A 330 -14.15 -32.02 -1.12
C PHE A 330 -15.63 -32.43 -1.09
N ARG A 331 -16.44 -31.77 -0.28
CA ARG A 331 -17.82 -32.18 0.00
C ARG A 331 -18.83 -31.78 -1.06
N THR A 332 -18.72 -30.56 -1.55
CA THR A 332 -19.67 -29.99 -2.51
C THR A 332 -19.36 -30.35 -3.95
N GLY A 333 -18.25 -31.08 -4.20
CA GLY A 333 -17.74 -31.41 -5.51
C GLY A 333 -17.01 -30.25 -6.18
N CYS A 334 -16.04 -30.56 -7.06
CA CYS A 334 -15.33 -29.58 -7.86
C CYS A 334 -16.23 -29.03 -8.94
N LYS A 335 -16.39 -27.70 -9.02
CA LYS A 335 -17.15 -27.03 -10.06
C LYS A 335 -16.27 -26.80 -11.27
N LEU A 336 -16.85 -27.01 -12.43
CA LEU A 336 -16.19 -26.89 -13.72
C LEU A 336 -16.87 -25.80 -14.55
N ALA A 337 -16.10 -24.93 -15.17
CA ALA A 337 -16.60 -23.93 -16.10
C ALA A 337 -15.71 -23.88 -17.33
N VAL A 338 -16.25 -24.09 -18.51
CA VAL A 338 -15.53 -23.90 -19.78
C VAL A 338 -15.82 -22.51 -20.30
N SER A 339 -14.77 -21.73 -20.51
CA SER A 339 -14.83 -20.42 -21.17
C SER A 339 -14.15 -20.51 -22.55
N ASP A 340 -14.81 -19.99 -23.59
CA ASP A 340 -14.21 -19.86 -24.92
C ASP A 340 -13.11 -18.78 -24.94
N GLU A 341 -12.49 -18.58 -26.08
CA GLU A 341 -11.43 -17.60 -26.32
C GLU A 341 -11.81 -16.14 -26.00
N THR A 342 -13.11 -15.84 -25.95
CA THR A 342 -13.67 -14.51 -25.63
C THR A 342 -14.04 -14.36 -24.15
N GLY A 343 -13.93 -15.43 -23.36
CA GLY A 343 -14.38 -15.48 -21.96
C GLY A 343 -15.87 -15.78 -21.79
N LYS A 344 -16.61 -16.14 -22.89
CA LYS A 344 -17.99 -16.57 -22.80
C LYS A 344 -18.08 -17.97 -22.21
N VAL A 345 -18.99 -18.17 -21.27
CA VAL A 345 -19.23 -19.49 -20.66
C VAL A 345 -19.94 -20.41 -21.64
N MET A 346 -19.32 -21.55 -21.93
CA MET A 346 -19.81 -22.57 -22.85
C MET A 346 -20.46 -23.74 -22.12
N LYS A 347 -19.94 -24.11 -20.96
CA LYS A 347 -20.40 -25.27 -20.18
C LYS A 347 -20.12 -25.06 -18.69
N ILE A 348 -21.08 -25.47 -17.88
CA ILE A 348 -20.93 -25.61 -16.41
C ILE A 348 -21.19 -27.06 -16.07
N ASP A 349 -20.41 -27.60 -15.13
CA ASP A 349 -20.60 -28.94 -14.62
C ASP A 349 -20.01 -29.12 -13.20
N VAL A 350 -20.28 -30.27 -12.58
CA VAL A 350 -19.78 -30.63 -11.25
C VAL A 350 -19.26 -32.06 -11.28
N ILE A 351 -18.13 -32.29 -10.63
CA ILE A 351 -17.52 -33.62 -10.44
C ILE A 351 -17.19 -33.90 -8.99
N TYR A 352 -17.14 -35.16 -8.61
CA TYR A 352 -16.87 -35.62 -7.23
C TYR A 352 -15.68 -36.60 -7.21
N PRO A 353 -14.46 -36.16 -7.55
CA PRO A 353 -13.31 -37.06 -7.62
C PRO A 353 -12.75 -37.44 -6.24
N HIS A 354 -13.10 -36.73 -5.18
CA HIS A 354 -12.53 -36.85 -3.85
C HIS A 354 -13.49 -37.42 -2.81
N ALA A 355 -12.95 -37.91 -1.68
CA ALA A 355 -13.76 -38.29 -0.51
C ALA A 355 -14.57 -37.06 -0.01
N PRO A 356 -15.78 -37.26 0.57
CA PRO A 356 -16.40 -38.54 0.92
C PRO A 356 -17.14 -39.23 -0.24
N VAL A 357 -17.44 -38.53 -1.35
CA VAL A 357 -18.25 -39.12 -2.45
C VAL A 357 -17.44 -40.07 -3.32
N ASN A 358 -16.21 -39.72 -3.66
CA ASN A 358 -15.19 -40.53 -4.33
C ASN A 358 -15.65 -41.24 -5.64
N LYS A 359 -16.27 -40.47 -6.55
CA LYS A 359 -16.69 -40.93 -7.90
C LYS A 359 -15.60 -40.69 -8.94
N THR A 360 -14.37 -41.13 -8.65
CA THR A 360 -13.18 -40.80 -9.46
C THR A 360 -13.29 -41.21 -10.91
N LYS A 361 -13.81 -42.43 -11.21
CA LYS A 361 -13.96 -42.92 -12.59
C LYS A 361 -14.99 -42.11 -13.40
N GLU A 362 -16.16 -41.85 -12.80
CA GLU A 362 -17.20 -41.02 -13.44
C GLU A 362 -16.68 -39.61 -13.72
N ALA A 363 -15.97 -39.03 -12.76
CA ALA A 363 -15.35 -37.72 -12.89
C ALA A 363 -14.29 -37.69 -14.00
N HIS A 364 -13.48 -38.71 -14.09
CA HIS A 364 -12.45 -38.86 -15.13
C HIS A 364 -13.03 -38.86 -16.57
N GLU A 365 -14.03 -39.72 -16.83
CA GLU A 365 -14.69 -39.80 -18.13
C GLU A 365 -15.39 -38.47 -18.48
N LYS A 366 -16.01 -37.84 -17.50
CA LYS A 366 -16.70 -36.57 -17.67
C LYS A 366 -15.74 -35.43 -18.03
N VAL A 367 -14.62 -35.29 -17.33
CA VAL A 367 -13.62 -34.25 -17.64
C VAL A 367 -13.02 -34.53 -19.01
N LYS A 368 -12.66 -35.77 -19.33
CA LYS A 368 -12.15 -36.17 -20.66
C LYS A 368 -13.10 -35.75 -21.78
N ALA A 369 -14.38 -36.06 -21.62
CA ALA A 369 -15.42 -35.69 -22.60
C ALA A 369 -15.52 -34.17 -22.77
N ILE A 370 -15.48 -33.39 -21.67
CA ILE A 370 -15.50 -31.92 -21.70
C ILE A 370 -14.29 -31.36 -22.45
N LEU A 371 -13.09 -31.86 -22.14
CA LEU A 371 -11.85 -31.44 -22.80
C LEU A 371 -11.86 -31.69 -24.31
N GLU A 372 -12.40 -32.82 -24.75
CA GLU A 372 -12.51 -33.18 -26.17
C GLU A 372 -13.63 -32.37 -26.87
N GLN A 373 -14.83 -32.30 -26.29
CA GLN A 373 -15.99 -31.68 -26.91
C GLN A 373 -15.79 -30.19 -27.15
N HIS A 374 -15.18 -29.48 -26.15
CA HIS A 374 -14.97 -28.04 -26.21
C HIS A 374 -13.58 -27.65 -26.69
N GLN A 375 -12.75 -28.61 -27.13
CA GLN A 375 -11.37 -28.35 -27.59
C GLN A 375 -10.57 -27.50 -26.58
N VAL A 376 -10.71 -27.80 -25.29
CA VAL A 376 -10.03 -27.06 -24.20
C VAL A 376 -8.52 -27.14 -24.38
N GLU A 377 -7.85 -26.00 -24.36
CA GLU A 377 -6.41 -25.90 -24.54
C GLU A 377 -5.65 -25.79 -23.21
N MET A 378 -6.31 -25.26 -22.18
CA MET A 378 -5.71 -25.03 -20.86
C MET A 378 -6.70 -25.34 -19.73
N VAL A 379 -6.17 -25.78 -18.59
CA VAL A 379 -6.94 -25.98 -17.35
C VAL A 379 -6.43 -25.02 -16.27
N ALA A 380 -7.33 -24.19 -15.75
CA ALA A 380 -7.07 -23.30 -14.62
C ALA A 380 -7.63 -23.94 -13.34
N ILE A 381 -6.78 -24.26 -12.38
CA ILE A 381 -7.18 -24.89 -11.12
C ILE A 381 -7.00 -23.87 -10.00
N GLY A 382 -8.05 -23.61 -9.22
CA GLY A 382 -7.98 -22.75 -8.03
C GLY A 382 -7.00 -23.30 -6.98
N ASN A 383 -6.35 -22.41 -6.23
CA ASN A 383 -5.37 -22.78 -5.22
C ASN A 383 -5.94 -22.94 -3.79
N GLY A 384 -7.25 -23.10 -3.65
CA GLY A 384 -7.92 -23.25 -2.35
C GLY A 384 -7.93 -24.68 -1.80
N THR A 385 -8.94 -24.96 -0.98
CA THR A 385 -9.12 -26.27 -0.36
C THR A 385 -9.26 -27.37 -1.42
N ALA A 386 -8.61 -28.52 -1.25
CA ALA A 386 -8.57 -29.64 -2.20
C ALA A 386 -7.85 -29.35 -3.53
N SER A 387 -7.10 -28.24 -3.64
CA SER A 387 -6.39 -27.86 -4.87
C SER A 387 -5.43 -28.95 -5.33
N ARG A 388 -4.65 -29.53 -4.42
CA ARG A 388 -3.65 -30.55 -4.74
C ARG A 388 -4.24 -31.89 -5.18
N GLU A 389 -5.24 -32.35 -4.47
CA GLU A 389 -5.95 -33.55 -4.83
C GLU A 389 -6.62 -33.39 -6.21
N THR A 390 -7.15 -32.21 -6.48
CA THR A 390 -7.74 -31.86 -7.77
C THR A 390 -6.68 -31.74 -8.86
N GLU A 391 -5.52 -31.13 -8.56
CA GLU A 391 -4.37 -31.06 -9.49
C GLU A 391 -3.93 -32.48 -9.90
N GLN A 392 -3.73 -33.37 -8.93
CA GLN A 392 -3.34 -34.75 -9.21
C GLN A 392 -4.39 -35.51 -10.03
N PHE A 393 -5.67 -35.31 -9.72
CA PHE A 393 -6.77 -35.89 -10.49
C PHE A 393 -6.75 -35.37 -11.94
N ILE A 394 -6.65 -34.07 -12.14
CA ILE A 394 -6.61 -33.45 -13.49
C ILE A 394 -5.39 -33.95 -14.28
N VAL A 395 -4.20 -34.00 -13.68
CA VAL A 395 -2.99 -34.51 -14.35
C VAL A 395 -3.19 -35.96 -14.82
N ASN A 396 -3.84 -36.81 -14.03
CA ASN A 396 -4.14 -38.17 -14.45
C ASN A 396 -5.10 -38.20 -15.67
N VAL A 397 -6.09 -37.28 -15.70
CA VAL A 397 -6.97 -37.18 -16.89
C VAL A 397 -6.19 -36.69 -18.13
N LEU A 398 -5.30 -35.68 -17.92
CA LEU A 398 -4.52 -35.10 -19.04
C LEU A 398 -3.54 -36.10 -19.65
N LYS A 399 -3.00 -37.06 -18.90
CA LYS A 399 -2.13 -38.15 -19.42
C LYS A 399 -2.85 -39.04 -20.40
N ASP A 400 -4.17 -39.19 -20.27
CA ASP A 400 -4.99 -40.02 -21.17
C ASP A 400 -5.50 -39.27 -22.43
N MET A 401 -5.12 -37.99 -22.58
CA MET A 401 -5.52 -37.17 -23.69
C MET A 401 -4.58 -37.35 -24.89
N PRO A 402 -5.11 -37.41 -26.15
CA PRO A 402 -4.30 -37.61 -27.36
C PRO A 402 -3.50 -36.34 -27.76
N ARG A 403 -3.74 -35.21 -27.11
CA ARG A 403 -3.09 -33.92 -27.36
C ARG A 403 -2.56 -33.31 -26.08
N ASN A 404 -1.54 -32.46 -26.20
CA ASN A 404 -1.01 -31.75 -25.04
C ASN A 404 -1.98 -30.67 -24.60
N ILE A 405 -2.44 -30.78 -23.36
CA ILE A 405 -3.22 -29.78 -22.64
C ILE A 405 -2.40 -29.41 -21.41
N TYR A 406 -2.22 -28.12 -21.20
CA TYR A 406 -1.46 -27.61 -20.06
C TYR A 406 -2.38 -27.21 -18.93
N TYR A 407 -1.87 -27.22 -17.69
CA TYR A 407 -2.60 -26.68 -16.57
C TYR A 407 -1.79 -25.63 -15.82
N VAL A 408 -2.50 -24.76 -15.12
CA VAL A 408 -1.92 -23.70 -14.27
C VAL A 408 -2.72 -23.63 -12.97
N ILE A 409 -2.02 -23.52 -11.85
CA ILE A 409 -2.67 -23.19 -10.58
C ILE A 409 -2.89 -21.68 -10.53
N VAL A 410 -4.15 -21.28 -10.41
CA VAL A 410 -4.59 -19.89 -10.40
C VAL A 410 -4.90 -19.45 -8.98
N ASN A 411 -4.44 -18.26 -8.60
CA ASN A 411 -4.82 -17.68 -7.33
C ASN A 411 -6.31 -17.36 -7.32
N GLU A 412 -7.09 -18.07 -6.48
CA GLU A 412 -8.54 -17.90 -6.35
C GLU A 412 -8.93 -16.85 -5.29
N ALA A 413 -7.97 -16.17 -4.64
CA ALA A 413 -8.28 -15.15 -3.64
C ALA A 413 -9.31 -14.16 -4.15
N GLY A 414 -10.37 -13.93 -3.36
CA GLY A 414 -11.49 -13.08 -3.74
C GLY A 414 -12.46 -13.67 -4.79
N ALA A 415 -12.25 -14.88 -5.34
CA ALA A 415 -13.22 -15.49 -6.27
C ALA A 415 -14.58 -15.74 -5.58
N SER A 416 -14.57 -16.17 -4.32
CA SER A 416 -15.79 -16.30 -3.49
C SER A 416 -16.45 -14.95 -3.19
N VAL A 417 -15.67 -13.88 -3.05
CA VAL A 417 -16.22 -12.51 -2.89
C VAL A 417 -16.92 -12.06 -4.17
N TYR A 418 -16.26 -12.26 -5.32
CA TYR A 418 -16.88 -11.98 -6.62
C TYR A 418 -18.16 -12.78 -6.82
N SER A 419 -18.12 -14.10 -6.64
CA SER A 419 -19.25 -14.99 -6.91
C SER A 419 -20.49 -14.69 -6.09
N ALA A 420 -20.32 -14.14 -4.88
CA ALA A 420 -21.39 -13.70 -4.00
C ALA A 420 -21.85 -12.24 -4.27
N SER A 421 -21.15 -11.49 -5.10
CA SER A 421 -21.43 -10.07 -5.38
C SER A 421 -22.70 -9.86 -6.21
N GLU A 422 -23.23 -8.63 -6.17
CA GLU A 422 -24.32 -8.20 -7.04
C GLU A 422 -23.93 -8.28 -8.51
N LEU A 423 -22.71 -7.81 -8.83
CA LEU A 423 -22.17 -7.87 -10.19
C LEU A 423 -22.16 -9.29 -10.76
N ALA A 424 -21.72 -10.28 -9.99
CA ALA A 424 -21.71 -11.67 -10.45
C ALA A 424 -23.12 -12.25 -10.63
N ARG A 425 -24.11 -11.79 -9.83
CA ARG A 425 -25.52 -12.17 -10.02
C ARG A 425 -26.11 -11.54 -11.27
N GLU A 426 -25.72 -10.31 -11.60
CA GLU A 426 -26.12 -9.65 -12.85
C GLU A 426 -25.49 -10.31 -14.08
N GLU A 427 -24.19 -10.66 -14.01
CA GLU A 427 -23.48 -11.34 -15.11
C GLU A 427 -24.02 -12.76 -15.34
N PHE A 428 -24.38 -13.48 -14.29
CA PHE A 428 -24.79 -14.89 -14.33
C PHE A 428 -25.96 -15.17 -13.39
N PRO A 429 -27.16 -14.68 -13.71
CA PRO A 429 -28.33 -14.87 -12.87
C PRO A 429 -28.76 -16.34 -12.68
N GLU A 430 -28.47 -17.18 -13.67
CA GLU A 430 -28.82 -18.61 -13.66
C GLU A 430 -27.84 -19.49 -12.89
N LEU A 431 -26.60 -19.03 -12.63
CA LEU A 431 -25.55 -19.85 -12.01
C LEU A 431 -25.58 -19.78 -10.49
N GLN A 432 -25.18 -20.86 -9.84
CA GLN A 432 -24.95 -20.93 -8.40
C GLN A 432 -23.67 -20.14 -8.02
N VAL A 433 -23.51 -19.83 -6.74
CA VAL A 433 -22.35 -19.06 -6.24
C VAL A 433 -21.02 -19.76 -6.58
N GLU A 434 -20.94 -21.08 -6.34
CA GLU A 434 -19.72 -21.86 -6.58
C GLU A 434 -19.44 -22.03 -8.08
N GLU A 435 -20.47 -22.05 -8.92
CA GLU A 435 -20.32 -22.13 -10.38
C GLU A 435 -19.73 -20.83 -10.95
N ARG A 436 -20.16 -19.67 -10.42
CA ARG A 436 -19.57 -18.36 -10.74
C ARG A 436 -18.11 -18.27 -10.33
N SER A 437 -17.71 -18.93 -9.24
CA SER A 437 -16.31 -19.01 -8.81
C SER A 437 -15.46 -19.74 -9.86
N ALA A 438 -15.90 -20.88 -10.36
CA ALA A 438 -15.20 -21.62 -11.42
C ALA A 438 -15.06 -20.80 -12.72
N VAL A 439 -16.09 -20.02 -13.08
CA VAL A 439 -16.02 -19.06 -14.21
C VAL A 439 -14.93 -18.01 -13.95
N SER A 440 -14.91 -17.43 -12.77
CA SER A 440 -13.89 -16.43 -12.40
C SER A 440 -12.48 -17.01 -12.48
N ILE A 441 -12.26 -18.24 -12.02
CA ILE A 441 -10.95 -18.90 -12.08
C ILE A 441 -10.51 -19.08 -13.54
N ALA A 442 -11.39 -19.50 -14.45
CA ALA A 442 -11.07 -19.60 -15.90
C ALA A 442 -10.68 -18.25 -16.49
N ARG A 443 -11.48 -17.21 -16.24
CA ARG A 443 -11.29 -15.86 -16.76
C ARG A 443 -10.06 -15.17 -16.21
N ARG A 444 -9.64 -15.47 -14.95
CA ARG A 444 -8.38 -14.96 -14.39
C ARG A 444 -7.16 -15.45 -15.16
N LEU A 445 -7.19 -16.64 -15.74
CA LEU A 445 -6.12 -17.10 -16.62
C LEU A 445 -6.16 -16.38 -17.96
N GLN A 446 -7.36 -16.12 -18.50
CA GLN A 446 -7.52 -15.44 -19.78
C GLN A 446 -7.15 -13.96 -19.73
N ASP A 447 -7.63 -13.20 -18.74
CA ASP A 447 -7.22 -11.82 -18.46
C ASP A 447 -7.34 -11.50 -16.95
N PRO A 448 -6.22 -11.59 -16.21
CA PRO A 448 -6.21 -11.33 -14.77
C PRO A 448 -6.71 -9.92 -14.40
N LEU A 449 -6.30 -8.89 -15.16
CA LEU A 449 -6.69 -7.51 -14.88
C LEU A 449 -8.20 -7.31 -15.02
N ALA A 450 -8.78 -7.76 -16.13
CA ALA A 450 -10.20 -7.59 -16.42
C ALA A 450 -11.10 -8.28 -15.37
N GLU A 451 -10.64 -9.38 -14.78
CA GLU A 451 -11.39 -10.12 -13.78
C GLU A 451 -11.17 -9.59 -12.37
N LEU A 452 -9.92 -9.28 -11.97
CA LEU A 452 -9.59 -8.84 -10.61
C LEU A 452 -10.14 -7.46 -10.26
N VAL A 453 -10.34 -6.57 -11.23
CA VAL A 453 -10.95 -5.25 -10.99
C VAL A 453 -12.44 -5.32 -10.61
N LYS A 454 -13.08 -6.48 -10.74
CA LYS A 454 -14.48 -6.70 -10.35
C LYS A 454 -14.70 -6.80 -8.85
N ILE A 455 -13.62 -6.99 -8.08
CA ILE A 455 -13.64 -7.14 -6.63
C ILE A 455 -12.87 -6.02 -5.94
N ASP A 456 -13.16 -5.82 -4.65
CA ASP A 456 -12.33 -4.93 -3.82
C ASP A 456 -10.88 -5.42 -3.81
N PRO A 457 -9.90 -4.59 -4.14
CA PRO A 457 -8.48 -4.97 -4.14
C PRO A 457 -8.01 -5.63 -2.83
N LYS A 458 -8.58 -5.26 -1.69
CA LYS A 458 -8.30 -5.91 -0.40
C LYS A 458 -8.69 -7.38 -0.35
N SER A 459 -9.65 -7.79 -1.15
CA SER A 459 -10.13 -9.18 -1.19
C SER A 459 -9.20 -10.10 -1.98
N VAL A 460 -8.19 -9.56 -2.65
CA VAL A 460 -7.21 -10.34 -3.43
C VAL A 460 -6.17 -11.06 -2.55
N GLY A 461 -6.05 -10.67 -1.27
CA GLY A 461 -5.19 -11.37 -0.31
C GLY A 461 -3.69 -11.22 -0.57
N VAL A 462 -3.23 -9.99 -0.78
CA VAL A 462 -1.85 -9.69 -1.20
C VAL A 462 -0.84 -9.52 -0.05
N GLY A 463 -1.22 -9.73 1.22
CA GLY A 463 -0.29 -9.53 2.34
C GLY A 463 -0.68 -10.17 3.67
N GLN A 464 0.35 -10.57 4.44
CA GLN A 464 0.19 -11.30 5.70
C GLN A 464 -0.46 -10.47 6.81
N TYR A 465 -0.15 -9.16 6.90
CA TYR A 465 -0.65 -8.25 7.93
C TYR A 465 -1.71 -7.28 7.39
N GLN A 466 -2.39 -7.65 6.32
CA GLN A 466 -3.33 -6.78 5.61
C GLN A 466 -4.46 -6.25 6.49
N HIS A 467 -4.91 -7.03 7.49
CA HIS A 467 -5.99 -6.63 8.40
C HIS A 467 -5.52 -5.85 9.63
N ASP A 468 -4.20 -5.72 9.83
CA ASP A 468 -3.60 -5.08 11.00
C ASP A 468 -3.13 -3.66 10.73
N VAL A 469 -2.95 -3.30 9.46
CA VAL A 469 -2.54 -1.96 9.03
C VAL A 469 -3.73 -0.99 8.92
N SER A 470 -3.44 0.30 8.78
CA SER A 470 -4.45 1.34 8.53
C SER A 470 -5.30 1.02 7.30
N GLN A 471 -6.58 0.64 7.50
CA GLN A 471 -7.48 0.24 6.42
C GLN A 471 -7.78 1.39 5.44
N LYS A 472 -7.76 2.64 5.91
CA LYS A 472 -7.94 3.81 5.06
C LYS A 472 -6.75 3.96 4.10
N ARG A 473 -5.52 3.97 4.62
CA ARG A 473 -4.29 4.07 3.81
C ARG A 473 -4.14 2.90 2.86
N LEU A 474 -4.42 1.68 3.32
CA LEU A 474 -4.42 0.49 2.48
C LEU A 474 -5.37 0.64 1.28
N ASN A 475 -6.62 1.07 1.53
CA ASN A 475 -7.60 1.30 0.47
C ASN A 475 -7.12 2.32 -0.56
N GLU A 476 -6.62 3.47 -0.10
CA GLU A 476 -6.11 4.53 -0.96
C GLU A 476 -4.97 4.02 -1.84
N SER A 477 -4.01 3.31 -1.24
CA SER A 477 -2.83 2.79 -1.93
C SER A 477 -3.18 1.69 -2.93
N LEU A 478 -4.00 0.70 -2.55
CA LEU A 478 -4.40 -0.37 -3.46
C LEU A 478 -5.25 0.15 -4.62
N ARG A 479 -6.15 1.11 -4.36
CA ARG A 479 -6.92 1.75 -5.41
C ARG A 479 -6.02 2.49 -6.40
N PHE A 480 -5.04 3.24 -5.91
CA PHE A 480 -4.04 3.92 -6.74
C PHE A 480 -3.30 2.93 -7.64
N VAL A 481 -2.91 1.76 -7.12
CA VAL A 481 -2.28 0.69 -7.92
C VAL A 481 -3.17 0.23 -9.05
N VAL A 482 -4.45 -0.06 -8.77
CA VAL A 482 -5.40 -0.50 -9.81
C VAL A 482 -5.57 0.58 -10.88
N GLU A 483 -5.79 1.83 -10.48
CA GLU A 483 -5.92 2.97 -11.41
C GLU A 483 -4.66 3.11 -12.28
N THR A 484 -3.47 3.04 -11.68
CA THR A 484 -2.20 3.13 -12.42
C THR A 484 -2.07 2.01 -13.45
N VAL A 485 -2.29 0.75 -13.06
CA VAL A 485 -2.17 -0.39 -13.97
C VAL A 485 -3.19 -0.33 -15.10
N VAL A 486 -4.47 -0.02 -14.80
CA VAL A 486 -5.51 0.09 -15.82
C VAL A 486 -5.17 1.15 -16.86
N ASN A 487 -4.65 2.31 -16.43
CA ASN A 487 -4.29 3.39 -17.34
C ASN A 487 -2.99 3.09 -18.12
N GLN A 488 -2.02 2.40 -17.53
CA GLN A 488 -0.82 1.94 -18.23
C GLN A 488 -1.13 0.93 -19.33
N VAL A 489 -2.02 -0.02 -19.07
CA VAL A 489 -2.45 -1.04 -20.06
C VAL A 489 -3.33 -0.41 -21.14
N GLY A 490 -4.18 0.54 -20.76
CA GLY A 490 -5.22 1.10 -21.62
C GLY A 490 -6.42 0.17 -21.75
N VAL A 491 -7.57 0.73 -22.10
CA VAL A 491 -8.86 0.04 -22.03
C VAL A 491 -9.59 0.11 -23.39
N ASN A 492 -9.95 -1.04 -23.96
CA ASN A 492 -10.83 -1.09 -25.13
C ASN A 492 -12.27 -0.79 -24.69
N VAL A 493 -12.81 0.34 -25.12
CA VAL A 493 -14.15 0.81 -24.71
C VAL A 493 -15.26 -0.13 -25.19
N ASN A 494 -15.03 -0.86 -26.28
CA ASN A 494 -16.03 -1.77 -26.87
C ASN A 494 -16.14 -3.13 -26.15
N THR A 495 -15.14 -3.51 -25.34
CA THR A 495 -15.15 -4.80 -24.64
C THR A 495 -15.12 -4.66 -23.12
N ALA A 496 -14.69 -3.50 -22.62
CA ALA A 496 -14.51 -3.29 -21.19
C ALA A 496 -15.82 -3.35 -20.39
N SER A 497 -15.75 -3.94 -19.20
CA SER A 497 -16.83 -3.88 -18.21
C SER A 497 -16.89 -2.51 -17.54
N ALA A 498 -18.05 -2.16 -16.95
CA ALA A 498 -18.18 -0.96 -16.13
C ALA A 498 -17.21 -0.98 -14.93
N ALA A 499 -16.92 -2.17 -14.39
CA ALA A 499 -15.97 -2.36 -13.31
C ALA A 499 -14.53 -2.00 -13.72
N LEU A 500 -14.13 -2.27 -14.96
CA LEU A 500 -12.82 -1.86 -15.49
C LEU A 500 -12.79 -0.37 -15.82
N LEU A 501 -13.82 0.13 -16.49
CA LEU A 501 -13.93 1.53 -16.93
C LEU A 501 -13.88 2.53 -15.77
N GLN A 502 -14.41 2.19 -14.58
CA GLN A 502 -14.38 3.10 -13.41
C GLN A 502 -12.98 3.43 -12.90
N TYR A 503 -11.95 2.66 -13.30
CA TYR A 503 -10.54 2.92 -12.95
C TYR A 503 -9.79 3.70 -14.03
N VAL A 504 -10.43 4.00 -15.15
CA VAL A 504 -9.85 4.90 -16.16
C VAL A 504 -9.85 6.32 -15.60
N ALA A 505 -8.72 7.00 -15.76
CA ALA A 505 -8.50 8.36 -15.25
C ALA A 505 -9.69 9.30 -15.54
N GLY A 506 -10.22 9.91 -14.50
CA GLY A 506 -11.35 10.83 -14.61
C GLY A 506 -12.74 10.19 -14.68
N LEU A 507 -12.88 8.89 -14.94
CA LEU A 507 -14.18 8.23 -14.99
C LEU A 507 -14.71 7.88 -13.60
N SER A 508 -15.94 8.28 -13.32
CA SER A 508 -16.68 7.81 -12.15
C SER A 508 -17.46 6.54 -12.46
N LYS A 509 -17.85 5.78 -11.43
CA LYS A 509 -18.71 4.60 -11.56
C LYS A 509 -19.99 4.87 -12.39
N SER A 510 -20.61 6.03 -12.19
CA SER A 510 -21.82 6.44 -12.93
C SER A 510 -21.53 6.66 -14.41
N VAL A 511 -20.41 7.32 -14.75
CA VAL A 511 -20.03 7.57 -16.15
C VAL A 511 -19.62 6.26 -16.82
N ALA A 512 -18.87 5.38 -16.14
CA ALA A 512 -18.53 4.05 -16.64
C ALA A 512 -19.80 3.23 -16.99
N GLY A 513 -20.83 3.26 -16.15
CA GLY A 513 -22.11 2.64 -16.44
C GLY A 513 -22.82 3.25 -17.67
N ASN A 514 -22.76 4.58 -17.84
CA ASN A 514 -23.33 5.26 -19.00
C ASN A 514 -22.59 4.89 -20.30
N VAL A 515 -21.27 4.69 -20.26
CA VAL A 515 -20.49 4.21 -21.43
C VAL A 515 -20.98 2.83 -21.88
N VAL A 516 -21.17 1.89 -20.93
CA VAL A 516 -21.67 0.55 -21.23
C VAL A 516 -23.07 0.60 -21.82
N LYS A 517 -24.00 1.34 -21.20
CA LYS A 517 -25.36 1.52 -21.71
C LYS A 517 -25.38 2.08 -23.12
N LYS A 518 -24.58 3.12 -23.38
CA LYS A 518 -24.50 3.73 -24.72
C LYS A 518 -23.97 2.74 -25.74
N ARG A 519 -22.95 1.96 -25.38
CA ARG A 519 -22.44 0.88 -26.23
C ARG A 519 -23.50 -0.15 -26.58
N GLU A 520 -24.34 -0.56 -25.63
CA GLU A 520 -25.44 -1.49 -25.85
C GLU A 520 -26.50 -0.90 -26.80
N GLU A 521 -26.78 0.40 -26.71
CA GLU A 521 -27.72 1.10 -27.61
C GLU A 521 -27.22 1.17 -29.06
N ILE A 522 -25.91 1.48 -29.27
CA ILE A 522 -25.33 1.71 -30.62
C ILE A 522 -24.61 0.48 -31.20
N GLY A 523 -24.49 -0.58 -30.42
CA GLY A 523 -23.72 -1.80 -30.73
C GLY A 523 -22.22 -1.65 -30.42
N LYS A 524 -21.52 -0.70 -31.01
CA LYS A 524 -20.11 -0.39 -30.74
C LYS A 524 -19.79 1.06 -31.05
N PHE A 525 -18.79 1.62 -30.37
CA PHE A 525 -18.20 2.90 -30.72
C PHE A 525 -17.29 2.75 -31.96
N SER A 526 -17.44 3.65 -32.91
CA SER A 526 -16.62 3.68 -34.13
C SER A 526 -15.41 4.59 -34.01
N ASN A 527 -15.42 5.53 -33.07
CA ASN A 527 -14.30 6.43 -32.81
C ASN A 527 -14.42 7.07 -31.41
N ARG A 528 -13.31 7.63 -30.93
CA ARG A 528 -13.23 8.31 -29.63
C ARG A 528 -14.15 9.55 -29.50
N LYS A 529 -14.51 10.21 -30.61
CA LYS A 529 -15.35 11.41 -30.58
C LYS A 529 -16.76 11.13 -30.14
N GLU A 530 -17.29 9.94 -30.44
CA GLU A 530 -18.63 9.50 -30.02
C GLU A 530 -18.79 9.43 -28.48
N LEU A 531 -17.68 9.31 -27.76
CA LEU A 531 -17.70 9.32 -26.29
C LEU A 531 -18.05 10.70 -25.70
N LYS A 532 -18.00 11.79 -26.48
CA LYS A 532 -18.44 13.13 -26.02
C LYS A 532 -19.94 13.18 -25.72
N ASP A 533 -20.72 12.29 -26.33
CA ASP A 533 -22.18 12.23 -26.19
C ASP A 533 -22.62 11.39 -24.97
N ILE A 534 -21.66 10.89 -24.18
CA ILE A 534 -21.96 10.13 -22.96
C ILE A 534 -22.52 11.07 -21.87
N PRO A 535 -23.69 10.76 -21.30
CA PRO A 535 -24.26 11.55 -20.22
C PRO A 535 -23.30 11.70 -19.02
N ARG A 536 -23.15 12.92 -18.51
CA ARG A 536 -22.26 13.29 -17.40
C ARG A 536 -20.76 13.21 -17.71
N LEU A 537 -20.37 12.96 -18.92
CA LEU A 537 -18.98 13.06 -19.36
C LEU A 537 -18.67 14.50 -19.79
N GLY A 538 -18.28 15.37 -18.85
CA GLY A 538 -17.91 16.74 -19.14
C GLY A 538 -16.60 16.88 -19.94
N ALA A 539 -16.34 18.05 -20.49
CA ALA A 539 -15.16 18.30 -21.32
C ALA A 539 -13.84 17.97 -20.59
N LYS A 540 -13.70 18.35 -19.33
CA LYS A 540 -12.50 18.05 -18.51
C LYS A 540 -12.34 16.54 -18.28
N THR A 541 -13.42 15.84 -17.95
CA THR A 541 -13.41 14.39 -17.75
C THR A 541 -13.06 13.67 -19.06
N TYR A 542 -13.62 14.12 -20.20
CA TYR A 542 -13.29 13.60 -21.51
C TYR A 542 -11.79 13.74 -21.80
N GLU A 543 -11.23 14.94 -21.60
CA GLU A 543 -9.79 15.18 -21.75
C GLU A 543 -8.96 14.20 -20.91
N GLN A 544 -9.33 13.97 -19.65
CA GLN A 544 -8.58 13.12 -18.73
C GLN A 544 -8.63 11.64 -19.12
N CYS A 545 -9.73 11.13 -19.66
CA CYS A 545 -9.93 9.71 -19.92
C CYS A 545 -9.59 9.26 -21.36
N ILE A 546 -9.74 10.15 -22.34
CA ILE A 546 -9.83 9.73 -23.75
C ILE A 546 -8.57 9.08 -24.30
N GLY A 547 -7.41 9.49 -23.84
CA GLY A 547 -6.13 8.91 -24.27
C GLY A 547 -5.93 7.47 -23.76
N PHE A 548 -6.59 7.09 -22.67
CA PHE A 548 -6.54 5.74 -22.09
C PHE A 548 -7.61 4.79 -22.66
N LEU A 549 -8.66 5.35 -23.27
CA LEU A 549 -9.70 4.58 -23.93
C LEU A 549 -9.31 4.34 -25.40
N ARG A 550 -9.38 3.08 -25.84
CA ARG A 550 -9.03 2.66 -27.18
C ARG A 550 -10.24 2.12 -27.93
N VAL A 551 -10.27 2.37 -29.25
CA VAL A 551 -11.27 1.82 -30.17
C VAL A 551 -10.50 1.02 -31.23
N GLN A 552 -10.38 -0.31 -31.02
CA GLN A 552 -9.52 -1.15 -31.85
C GLN A 552 -10.04 -1.30 -33.30
N GLU A 553 -11.35 -1.47 -33.46
CA GLU A 553 -12.01 -1.66 -34.77
C GLU A 553 -12.69 -0.38 -35.24
N GLY A 554 -12.07 0.77 -34.99
CA GLY A 554 -12.64 2.08 -35.29
C GLY A 554 -12.30 2.62 -36.67
N THR A 555 -12.97 3.71 -37.04
CA THR A 555 -12.77 4.43 -38.32
C THR A 555 -11.54 5.34 -38.32
N GLU A 556 -11.05 5.74 -37.14
CA GLU A 556 -9.82 6.53 -36.97
C GLU A 556 -8.69 5.62 -36.47
N PRO A 557 -7.66 5.35 -37.29
CA PRO A 557 -6.59 4.42 -36.90
C PRO A 557 -5.79 4.86 -35.66
N LEU A 558 -5.70 6.17 -35.38
CA LEU A 558 -5.03 6.68 -34.18
C LEU A 558 -5.78 6.31 -32.88
N ASP A 559 -7.08 6.04 -32.96
CA ASP A 559 -7.89 5.64 -31.79
C ASP A 559 -7.51 4.26 -31.22
N ARG A 560 -6.73 3.46 -31.95
CA ARG A 560 -6.14 2.19 -31.47
C ARG A 560 -4.92 2.40 -30.59
N THR A 561 -4.31 3.58 -30.68
CA THR A 561 -3.05 3.90 -29.99
C THR A 561 -3.28 4.55 -28.63
N GLY A 562 -2.22 4.67 -27.81
CA GLY A 562 -2.21 5.50 -26.62
C GLY A 562 -1.93 6.99 -26.85
N ILE A 563 -1.94 7.45 -28.12
CA ILE A 563 -1.76 8.87 -28.46
C ILE A 563 -3.03 9.63 -28.09
N HIS A 564 -2.84 10.75 -27.39
CA HIS A 564 -3.96 11.61 -27.00
C HIS A 564 -4.51 12.38 -28.21
N PRO A 565 -5.84 12.57 -28.36
CA PRO A 565 -6.41 13.31 -29.50
C PRO A 565 -5.88 14.72 -29.70
N GLU A 566 -5.39 15.38 -28.64
CA GLU A 566 -4.74 16.69 -28.75
C GLU A 566 -3.50 16.68 -29.66
N SER A 567 -2.82 15.53 -29.78
CA SER A 567 -1.60 15.36 -30.60
C SER A 567 -1.87 14.74 -31.98
N TYR A 568 -3.13 14.57 -32.38
CA TYR A 568 -3.45 13.91 -33.65
C TYR A 568 -3.00 14.77 -34.87
N LYS A 569 -3.08 16.08 -34.75
CA LYS A 569 -2.65 17.00 -35.82
C LYS A 569 -1.16 16.84 -36.10
N GLU A 570 -0.35 16.86 -35.07
CA GLU A 570 1.10 16.74 -35.12
C GLU A 570 1.51 15.32 -35.56
N THR A 571 0.81 14.31 -35.07
CA THR A 571 1.02 12.91 -35.46
C THR A 571 0.76 12.71 -36.96
N LYS A 572 -0.34 13.25 -37.52
CA LYS A 572 -0.64 13.20 -38.95
C LYS A 572 0.37 14.00 -39.77
N ALA A 573 0.86 15.13 -39.27
CA ALA A 573 1.93 15.89 -39.90
C ALA A 573 3.25 15.11 -39.96
N LEU A 574 3.61 14.39 -38.88
CA LEU A 574 4.74 13.47 -38.83
C LEU A 574 4.64 12.36 -39.90
N LEU A 575 3.50 11.66 -39.93
CA LEU A 575 3.26 10.61 -40.94
C LEU A 575 3.38 11.15 -42.38
N LYS A 576 2.80 12.32 -42.65
CA LYS A 576 2.90 12.97 -43.95
C LYS A 576 4.36 13.31 -44.31
N LYS A 577 5.15 13.82 -43.34
CA LYS A 577 6.59 14.09 -43.54
C LYS A 577 7.35 12.82 -43.92
N LEU A 578 6.98 11.66 -43.33
CA LEU A 578 7.55 10.36 -43.64
C LEU A 578 7.02 9.76 -44.97
N GLY A 579 6.07 10.42 -45.63
CA GLY A 579 5.42 9.91 -46.84
C GLY A 579 4.51 8.72 -46.57
N LEU A 580 3.89 8.66 -45.39
CA LEU A 580 3.04 7.55 -44.91
C LEU A 580 1.65 8.06 -44.52
N SER A 581 0.68 7.15 -44.48
CA SER A 581 -0.68 7.40 -44.01
C SER A 581 -0.93 6.74 -42.66
N THR A 582 -2.06 7.07 -42.05
CA THR A 582 -2.49 6.45 -40.77
C THR A 582 -2.78 4.94 -40.88
N GLU A 583 -2.98 4.44 -42.07
CA GLU A 583 -3.21 3.00 -42.34
C GLU A 583 -1.93 2.16 -42.15
N GLN A 584 -0.77 2.81 -42.26
CA GLN A 584 0.54 2.17 -42.15
C GLN A 584 1.07 2.12 -40.72
N ILE A 585 0.25 2.51 -39.73
CA ILE A 585 0.60 2.44 -38.31
C ILE A 585 0.91 0.97 -37.92
N GLY A 586 2.04 0.74 -37.24
CA GLY A 586 2.50 -0.59 -36.81
C GLY A 586 3.28 -1.37 -37.86
N THR A 587 3.46 -0.87 -39.10
CA THR A 587 4.21 -1.53 -40.14
C THR A 587 5.72 -1.45 -39.98
N ALA A 588 6.45 -2.40 -40.53
CA ALA A 588 7.92 -2.40 -40.54
C ALA A 588 8.49 -1.15 -41.25
N GLU A 589 7.86 -0.73 -42.36
CA GLU A 589 8.26 0.46 -43.12
C GLU A 589 8.21 1.73 -42.21
N LEU A 590 7.14 1.91 -41.45
CA LEU A 590 7.03 3.03 -40.52
C LEU A 590 8.11 2.98 -39.45
N LYS A 591 8.40 1.79 -38.89
CA LYS A 591 9.42 1.60 -37.88
C LYS A 591 10.82 1.96 -38.40
N ASP A 592 11.14 1.55 -39.61
CA ASP A 592 12.43 1.85 -40.23
C ASP A 592 12.61 3.37 -40.48
N LYS A 593 11.57 4.04 -40.97
CA LYS A 593 11.58 5.49 -41.15
C LYS A 593 11.67 6.27 -39.84
N ILE A 594 10.98 5.81 -38.79
CA ILE A 594 11.07 6.43 -37.45
C ILE A 594 12.48 6.25 -36.85
N ASN A 595 13.12 5.10 -37.02
CA ASN A 595 14.49 4.87 -36.53
C ASN A 595 15.54 5.78 -37.17
N GLN A 596 15.26 6.32 -38.37
CA GLN A 596 16.13 7.26 -39.09
C GLN A 596 15.85 8.73 -38.79
N LEU A 597 14.85 9.03 -37.94
CA LEU A 597 14.44 10.40 -37.62
C LEU A 597 15.44 11.11 -36.73
N ALA A 598 15.80 12.35 -37.11
CA ALA A 598 16.44 13.31 -36.22
C ALA A 598 15.38 13.88 -35.26
N LEU A 599 15.21 13.28 -34.08
CA LEU A 599 14.12 13.59 -33.15
C LEU A 599 14.08 15.08 -32.78
N SER A 600 15.22 15.66 -32.44
CA SER A 600 15.29 17.07 -31.98
C SER A 600 14.85 18.07 -33.04
N GLU A 601 15.34 17.90 -34.30
CA GLU A 601 14.97 18.74 -35.43
C GLU A 601 13.48 18.57 -35.80
N THR A 602 13.02 17.33 -35.83
CA THR A 602 11.63 17.02 -36.17
C THR A 602 10.65 17.55 -35.10
N ALA A 603 11.02 17.50 -33.82
CA ALA A 603 10.22 18.07 -32.74
C ALA A 603 10.05 19.58 -32.89
N GLN A 604 11.13 20.30 -33.24
CA GLN A 604 11.11 21.76 -33.51
C GLN A 604 10.22 22.08 -34.71
N GLU A 605 10.33 21.35 -35.80
CA GLU A 605 9.49 21.56 -37.00
C GLU A 605 8.00 21.34 -36.75
N LEU A 606 7.67 20.34 -35.90
CA LEU A 606 6.29 20.05 -35.55
C LEU A 606 5.75 20.92 -34.41
N GLY A 607 6.60 21.70 -33.76
CA GLY A 607 6.23 22.58 -32.64
C GLY A 607 5.83 21.83 -31.36
N ILE A 608 6.39 20.65 -31.16
CA ILE A 608 6.17 19.79 -29.96
C ILE A 608 7.49 19.53 -29.26
N GLY A 609 7.40 19.07 -28.00
CA GLY A 609 8.58 18.66 -27.24
C GLY A 609 9.16 17.33 -27.74
N GLU A 610 10.47 17.14 -27.54
CA GLU A 610 11.17 15.92 -27.97
C GLU A 610 10.66 14.67 -27.25
N ILE A 611 10.31 14.77 -25.95
CA ILE A 611 9.74 13.67 -25.16
C ILE A 611 8.38 13.25 -25.71
N THR A 612 7.55 14.24 -26.08
CA THR A 612 6.23 14.00 -26.69
C THR A 612 6.38 13.33 -28.05
N LEU A 613 7.31 13.80 -28.89
CA LEU A 613 7.58 13.18 -30.19
C LEU A 613 8.05 11.75 -30.05
N LYS A 614 8.96 11.48 -29.14
CA LYS A 614 9.45 10.12 -28.86
C LYS A 614 8.32 9.20 -28.45
N ASP A 615 7.43 9.66 -27.57
CA ASP A 615 6.25 8.92 -27.15
C ASP A 615 5.30 8.62 -28.32
N ILE A 616 5.03 9.60 -29.18
CA ILE A 616 4.24 9.40 -30.41
C ILE A 616 4.88 8.34 -31.30
N CYS A 617 6.19 8.40 -31.53
CA CYS A 617 6.93 7.43 -32.32
C CYS A 617 6.82 6.00 -31.76
N GLU A 618 6.95 5.85 -30.45
CA GLU A 618 6.78 4.55 -29.77
C GLU A 618 5.36 4.00 -29.97
N GLN A 619 4.33 4.84 -29.83
CA GLN A 619 2.94 4.44 -30.01
C GLN A 619 2.61 4.10 -31.46
N LEU A 620 3.20 4.81 -32.43
CA LEU A 620 3.01 4.52 -33.86
C LEU A 620 3.67 3.21 -34.28
N THR A 621 4.82 2.87 -33.69
CA THR A 621 5.53 1.62 -33.99
C THR A 621 4.91 0.39 -33.33
N ARG A 622 4.20 0.59 -32.20
CA ARG A 622 3.53 -0.48 -31.43
C ARG A 622 2.14 -0.02 -30.97
N PRO A 623 1.17 0.11 -31.88
CA PRO A 623 -0.12 0.74 -31.58
C PRO A 623 -0.95 0.01 -30.55
N GLU A 624 -0.81 -1.32 -30.46
CA GLU A 624 -1.55 -2.21 -29.56
C GLU A 624 -0.67 -2.74 -28.41
N ARG A 625 0.46 -2.07 -28.13
CA ARG A 625 1.36 -2.50 -27.06
C ARG A 625 0.60 -2.66 -25.73
N ASP A 626 0.65 -3.87 -25.21
CA ASP A 626 0.24 -4.21 -23.87
C ASP A 626 1.52 -4.42 -23.03
N PRO A 627 1.78 -3.64 -21.98
CA PRO A 627 2.99 -3.80 -21.17
C PRO A 627 3.09 -5.17 -20.50
N ARG A 628 1.98 -5.90 -20.40
CA ARG A 628 1.93 -7.27 -19.88
C ARG A 628 2.55 -8.32 -20.82
N ASP A 629 2.64 -8.02 -22.12
CA ASP A 629 3.26 -8.94 -23.09
C ASP A 629 4.79 -9.07 -22.91
N GLU A 630 5.41 -8.12 -22.19
CA GLU A 630 6.84 -8.11 -21.88
C GLU A 630 7.18 -8.89 -20.60
N VAL A 631 6.18 -9.32 -19.83
CA VAL A 631 6.33 -10.11 -18.62
C VAL A 631 6.40 -11.61 -18.96
N PRO A 632 7.25 -12.40 -18.29
CA PRO A 632 7.30 -13.85 -18.52
C PRO A 632 5.93 -14.51 -18.31
N LYS A 633 5.53 -15.37 -19.24
CA LYS A 633 4.28 -16.13 -19.14
C LYS A 633 4.36 -17.13 -17.98
N PRO A 634 3.23 -17.49 -17.34
CA PRO A 634 3.19 -18.50 -16.29
C PRO A 634 3.85 -19.80 -16.71
N LEU A 635 4.50 -20.48 -15.77
CA LEU A 635 5.02 -21.84 -16.01
C LEU A 635 3.85 -22.79 -16.27
N LEU A 636 3.83 -23.37 -17.46
CA LEU A 636 2.86 -24.39 -17.86
C LEU A 636 3.32 -25.73 -17.32
N LYS A 637 2.52 -26.38 -16.49
CA LYS A 637 2.86 -27.64 -15.80
C LYS A 637 2.26 -28.83 -16.53
N THR A 638 2.99 -29.98 -16.47
CA THR A 638 2.54 -31.28 -16.98
C THR A 638 2.55 -32.36 -15.88
N ASP A 639 3.31 -32.18 -14.80
CA ASP A 639 3.49 -33.15 -13.71
C ASP A 639 3.41 -32.50 -12.32
N VAL A 640 3.13 -33.31 -11.29
CA VAL A 640 3.02 -32.91 -9.87
C VAL A 640 4.16 -33.48 -9.06
N LEU A 641 4.80 -32.65 -8.24
CA LEU A 641 5.78 -33.06 -7.22
C LEU A 641 5.10 -33.27 -5.87
N GLN A 642 5.53 -34.28 -5.11
CA GLN A 642 5.11 -34.50 -3.71
C GLN A 642 6.16 -33.93 -2.74
N LEU A 643 5.75 -33.63 -1.52
CA LEU A 643 6.68 -33.09 -0.50
C LEU A 643 7.80 -34.09 -0.17
N GLU A 644 7.46 -35.37 -0.19
CA GLU A 644 8.34 -36.50 0.07
C GLU A 644 9.37 -36.72 -1.06
N ASP A 645 9.12 -36.19 -2.25
CA ASP A 645 10.04 -36.27 -3.40
C ASP A 645 11.18 -35.25 -3.29
N LEU A 646 11.01 -34.23 -2.44
CA LEU A 646 11.99 -33.17 -2.27
C LEU A 646 13.20 -33.65 -1.48
N LYS A 647 14.39 -33.38 -2.02
CA LYS A 647 15.66 -33.66 -1.36
C LYS A 647 16.44 -32.36 -1.20
N GLU A 648 17.13 -32.24 -0.08
CA GLU A 648 18.03 -31.12 0.19
C GLU A 648 19.05 -30.97 -0.94
N GLY A 649 19.26 -29.75 -1.43
CA GLY A 649 20.10 -29.43 -2.58
C GLY A 649 19.42 -29.63 -3.95
N MET A 650 18.17 -30.10 -4.02
CA MET A 650 17.45 -30.27 -5.28
C MET A 650 17.19 -28.91 -5.92
N GLU A 651 17.53 -28.78 -7.20
CA GLU A 651 17.29 -27.56 -8.00
C GLU A 651 15.90 -27.64 -8.65
N LEU A 652 15.12 -26.60 -8.50
CA LEU A 652 13.76 -26.49 -9.02
C LEU A 652 13.50 -25.09 -9.59
N GLN A 653 12.61 -25.03 -10.58
CA GLN A 653 12.02 -23.76 -10.98
C GLN A 653 10.70 -23.55 -10.24
N GLY A 654 10.50 -22.35 -9.71
CA GLY A 654 9.27 -21.99 -9.03
C GLY A 654 8.77 -20.61 -9.42
N THR A 655 7.52 -20.35 -9.11
CA THR A 655 6.91 -19.03 -9.31
C THR A 655 6.73 -18.32 -7.98
N VAL A 656 7.21 -17.09 -7.87
CA VAL A 656 7.02 -16.26 -6.67
C VAL A 656 5.54 -15.94 -6.51
N ARG A 657 4.94 -16.39 -5.41
CA ARG A 657 3.51 -16.20 -5.09
C ARG A 657 3.25 -14.97 -4.23
N ASN A 658 4.16 -14.70 -3.31
CA ASN A 658 4.06 -13.58 -2.40
C ASN A 658 5.44 -13.12 -1.95
N VAL A 659 5.60 -11.81 -1.75
CA VAL A 659 6.81 -11.21 -1.20
C VAL A 659 6.45 -10.52 0.11
N VAL A 660 7.26 -10.76 1.14
CA VAL A 660 7.09 -10.22 2.49
C VAL A 660 8.42 -9.63 2.97
N ASP A 661 8.41 -8.84 4.04
CA ASP A 661 9.62 -8.17 4.56
C ASP A 661 10.80 -9.12 4.85
N PHE A 662 10.50 -10.35 5.26
CA PHE A 662 11.51 -11.34 5.64
C PHE A 662 11.85 -12.35 4.53
N GLY A 663 11.27 -12.24 3.33
CA GLY A 663 11.58 -13.13 2.21
C GLY A 663 10.49 -13.24 1.15
N ALA A 664 10.50 -14.34 0.41
CA ALA A 664 9.54 -14.62 -0.65
C ALA A 664 8.99 -16.05 -0.56
N PHE A 665 7.70 -16.21 -0.80
CA PHE A 665 7.04 -17.50 -0.93
C PHE A 665 7.03 -17.91 -2.40
N VAL A 666 7.54 -19.12 -2.69
CA VAL A 666 7.73 -19.64 -4.04
C VAL A 666 6.98 -20.95 -4.21
N ASP A 667 6.08 -21.01 -5.18
CA ASP A 667 5.41 -22.25 -5.61
C ASP A 667 6.37 -23.07 -6.48
N ILE A 668 6.86 -24.16 -5.92
CA ILE A 668 7.73 -25.14 -6.58
C ILE A 668 6.99 -26.39 -7.06
N GLY A 669 5.66 -26.36 -7.03
CA GLY A 669 4.84 -27.50 -7.45
C GLY A 669 4.46 -28.48 -6.33
N VAL A 670 4.79 -28.22 -5.06
CA VAL A 670 4.36 -29.02 -3.89
C VAL A 670 3.20 -28.35 -3.16
N LYS A 671 2.58 -29.04 -2.21
CA LYS A 671 1.33 -28.63 -1.51
C LYS A 671 1.40 -27.24 -0.85
N GLN A 672 2.57 -26.83 -0.39
CA GLN A 672 2.77 -25.54 0.26
C GLN A 672 3.90 -24.79 -0.43
N ASP A 673 3.74 -23.46 -0.51
CA ASP A 673 4.80 -22.61 -1.03
C ASP A 673 6.04 -22.71 -0.13
N GLY A 674 7.20 -22.83 -0.74
CA GLY A 674 8.47 -22.81 -0.03
C GLY A 674 8.87 -21.37 0.31
N LEU A 675 9.49 -21.16 1.46
CA LEU A 675 9.99 -19.85 1.87
C LEU A 675 11.47 -19.71 1.48
N VAL A 676 11.78 -18.69 0.70
CA VAL A 676 13.14 -18.17 0.54
C VAL A 676 13.31 -17.01 1.51
N HIS A 677 14.09 -17.20 2.58
CA HIS A 677 14.36 -16.14 3.55
C HIS A 677 15.19 -15.02 2.90
N ILE A 678 15.05 -13.77 3.36
CA ILE A 678 15.75 -12.60 2.80
C ILE A 678 17.27 -12.80 2.67
N SER A 679 17.90 -13.51 3.62
CA SER A 679 19.33 -13.84 3.60
C SER A 679 19.71 -14.89 2.54
N LYS A 680 18.73 -15.53 1.91
CA LYS A 680 18.91 -16.58 0.90
C LYS A 680 18.42 -16.16 -0.49
N LEU A 681 18.00 -14.89 -0.65
CA LEU A 681 17.57 -14.34 -1.94
C LEU A 681 18.75 -13.97 -2.85
N SER A 682 19.89 -13.56 -2.28
CA SER A 682 21.07 -13.15 -3.02
C SER A 682 22.34 -13.37 -2.21
N ASN A 683 23.48 -13.51 -2.90
CA ASN A 683 24.81 -13.50 -2.29
C ASN A 683 25.22 -12.12 -1.74
N GLN A 684 24.53 -11.07 -2.13
CA GLN A 684 24.75 -9.71 -1.63
C GLN A 684 23.73 -9.38 -0.54
N PHE A 685 24.07 -8.42 0.32
CA PHE A 685 23.12 -7.94 1.34
C PHE A 685 21.88 -7.37 0.69
N VAL A 686 20.72 -7.97 0.96
CA VAL A 686 19.41 -7.55 0.48
C VAL A 686 18.73 -6.72 1.58
N LYS A 687 18.40 -5.48 1.27
CA LYS A 687 17.70 -4.59 2.18
C LYS A 687 16.20 -4.86 2.19
N HIS A 688 15.65 -5.05 1.00
CA HIS A 688 14.22 -5.35 0.81
C HIS A 688 14.08 -6.50 -0.19
N PRO A 689 13.26 -7.52 0.08
CA PRO A 689 13.06 -8.65 -0.84
C PRO A 689 12.59 -8.23 -2.24
N LEU A 690 11.81 -7.14 -2.35
CA LEU A 690 11.35 -6.59 -3.64
C LEU A 690 12.48 -6.03 -4.52
N ASP A 691 13.67 -5.78 -3.95
CA ASP A 691 14.85 -5.39 -4.73
C ASP A 691 15.40 -6.57 -5.57
N VAL A 692 15.01 -7.80 -5.24
CA VAL A 692 15.53 -9.03 -5.84
C VAL A 692 14.44 -9.81 -6.59
N VAL A 693 13.25 -9.94 -6.00
CA VAL A 693 12.15 -10.74 -6.57
C VAL A 693 10.81 -10.02 -6.48
N SER A 694 9.90 -10.36 -7.40
CA SER A 694 8.53 -9.83 -7.43
C SER A 694 7.53 -10.96 -7.64
N VAL A 695 6.28 -10.75 -7.23
CA VAL A 695 5.19 -11.71 -7.46
C VAL A 695 5.05 -12.01 -8.95
N GLY A 696 4.99 -13.29 -9.28
CA GLY A 696 4.93 -13.77 -10.67
C GLY A 696 6.29 -14.07 -11.30
N ASP A 697 7.41 -13.69 -10.68
CA ASP A 697 8.74 -14.02 -11.19
C ASP A 697 8.97 -15.53 -11.17
N ILE A 698 9.60 -16.03 -12.24
CA ILE A 698 10.07 -17.41 -12.32
C ILE A 698 11.52 -17.43 -11.84
N VAL A 699 11.75 -18.14 -10.74
CA VAL A 699 13.06 -18.20 -10.08
C VAL A 699 13.59 -19.63 -10.00
N THR A 700 14.89 -19.78 -10.11
CA THR A 700 15.56 -21.04 -9.79
C THR A 700 15.86 -21.07 -8.29
N VAL A 701 15.42 -22.12 -7.62
CA VAL A 701 15.60 -22.30 -6.19
C VAL A 701 16.18 -23.67 -5.88
N TRP A 702 16.92 -23.75 -4.78
CA TRP A 702 17.42 -25.00 -4.22
C TRP A 702 16.70 -25.29 -2.92
N VAL A 703 16.34 -26.57 -2.69
CA VAL A 703 15.74 -27.00 -1.45
C VAL A 703 16.80 -26.94 -0.34
N ASP A 704 16.58 -26.09 0.66
CA ASP A 704 17.48 -25.87 1.80
C ASP A 704 17.09 -26.75 3.01
N GLY A 705 15.83 -27.19 3.08
CA GLY A 705 15.31 -28.10 4.08
C GLY A 705 13.83 -28.36 3.92
N VAL A 706 13.39 -29.56 4.35
CA VAL A 706 11.99 -30.00 4.29
C VAL A 706 11.56 -30.51 5.67
N ASP A 707 10.57 -29.87 6.26
CA ASP A 707 9.88 -30.35 7.46
C ASP A 707 8.53 -30.97 7.08
N VAL A 708 8.56 -32.28 6.83
CA VAL A 708 7.36 -33.02 6.39
C VAL A 708 6.26 -32.99 7.47
N GLN A 709 6.61 -32.98 8.76
CA GLN A 709 5.64 -32.99 9.86
C GLN A 709 4.88 -31.66 9.96
N LYS A 710 5.61 -30.54 9.78
CA LYS A 710 5.01 -29.20 9.78
C LYS A 710 4.58 -28.73 8.38
N GLY A 711 4.87 -29.53 7.35
CA GLY A 711 4.57 -29.19 5.95
C GLY A 711 5.32 -27.93 5.47
N ARG A 712 6.53 -27.68 5.95
CA ARG A 712 7.31 -26.49 5.60
C ARG A 712 8.48 -26.82 4.69
N VAL A 713 8.70 -25.99 3.67
CA VAL A 713 9.86 -26.07 2.77
C VAL A 713 10.65 -24.79 2.87
N SER A 714 11.92 -24.93 3.21
CA SER A 714 12.89 -23.84 3.14
C SER A 714 13.63 -23.90 1.82
N LEU A 715 13.74 -22.78 1.15
CA LEU A 715 14.35 -22.65 -0.17
C LEU A 715 15.48 -21.63 -0.13
N SER A 716 16.41 -21.76 -1.06
CA SER A 716 17.49 -20.80 -1.29
C SER A 716 17.55 -20.44 -2.78
N MET A 717 17.77 -19.17 -3.11
CA MET A 717 18.13 -18.71 -4.45
C MET A 717 19.64 -18.61 -4.63
N VAL A 718 20.37 -18.92 -3.56
CA VAL A 718 21.85 -18.95 -3.53
C VAL A 718 22.27 -20.40 -3.34
N LYS A 719 23.17 -20.88 -4.20
CA LYS A 719 23.70 -22.24 -4.15
C LYS A 719 24.77 -22.39 -3.08
#